data_fd4bc30e76c2f3dc93affc03e1ffaf8b
#
_entry.id   fd4bc30e76c2f3dc93affc03e1ffaf8b
#
_cell.length_a   1.000
_cell.length_b   1.000
_cell.length_c   1.000
_cell.angle_alpha   90.00
_cell.angle_beta   90.00
_cell.angle_gamma   90.00
#
_symmetry.space_group_name_H-M   'P 1'
#
loop_
_entity.id
_entity.type
_entity.pdbx_description
1 polymer ?
#
loop_
_entity_poly.entity_id
_entity_poly.type
_entity_poly.pdbx_seq_one_letter_code
_entity_poly.pdbx_strand_id
1 'polypeptide(L)'
;MHQDQPAPQPGTPAPAAPPPAPGGPPPGGGIAEDTALELLVHGVGGSTPAEMLDDPCTVRVSGDQTAAVHRRAQDADAEQRPEDYRGKPVPEAYVWSNLTSGNGTRALWLLLLPFMVVNLAHWMRPSTTGRRTAVRLYGLLVRLVALSLTVLLTAAACEVALDLVAWQCAGTASCSGGRAWLGFLATDAQGSGGWWSQPGRRLALAALVPGALTALLWYLSHRTWRSYESQQPLPAVDRAEQEAEENAPHAALGRPGFWYGRRLGARLRAAHTSAGLLTIGAAVAGPAADHDRLPGGPAPLGIVGSALQAALLVSAVAVVWVVSRRGRAESRLDEHLDRLVRVLPLTALALTLLSLGYAAWSRPGWQSAGRLPGDETFGALVLAQGVLVVALAATARRLHATTPERRTVLKGLGGPAVAMLACALGGVMSGGVAQRVADWLDNGSTPGAPGGPFPGPPVLLSWQASVLPPLLVILLAVLVWYAVRTHRHARREEAQVAADYPGEPLDATRTAKIASARAMAALTDRAPVVVGVVSSVTLLLGAGALLGAWTTGRVPGEAARDLPAVVSGAAATAQALGSWLIGFGFLLFVTWGRRAYRDPAARRTIGILWDVGTFWPRAAHPFAPPCYAERSVPDLTWRIASWTRETGGRVVLSGHSQGSVLAAAAAWQLRPSARRRVALLTYGSPLERLYGRWFPAHFGPVALTTLHGEVDCWRNLWRHTDPIGGPVRVSTEGRPEVDRPALADPLAHGRTAAHPLPAPILGHSDYQADPAFAEERARLLARLEQPAAALPKQLHAAGGQPAQGSTGRSSG
;
A
#
# COMPACT_ATOMS: atom_id res chain seq x y z
N MET A 1 51.94 -2.76 -45.43
CA MET A 1 52.59 -2.30 -44.19
C MET A 1 51.90 -0.96 -43.84
N HIS A 2 50.82 -1.00 -43.09
CA HIS A 2 50.25 0.13 -42.39
C HIS A 2 50.11 -0.31 -40.97
N GLN A 3 50.77 0.40 -40.04
CA GLN A 3 50.75 0.15 -38.62
C GLN A 3 49.47 0.73 -38.04
N ASP A 4 48.66 -0.12 -37.40
CA ASP A 4 47.55 0.29 -36.53
C ASP A 4 48.11 0.89 -35.24
N GLN A 5 47.76 2.16 -34.97
CA GLN A 5 47.92 2.77 -33.65
C GLN A 5 46.68 2.47 -32.81
N PRO A 6 46.82 2.04 -31.59
CA PRO A 6 45.68 1.84 -30.68
C PRO A 6 45.10 3.18 -30.21
N ALA A 7 43.74 3.23 -30.17
CA ALA A 7 42.95 4.36 -29.64
C ALA A 7 43.22 4.62 -28.14
N PRO A 8 43.21 5.90 -27.71
CA PRO A 8 43.44 6.22 -26.29
C PRO A 8 42.28 5.78 -25.42
N GLN A 9 42.61 5.16 -24.29
CA GLN A 9 41.65 4.77 -23.26
C GLN A 9 41.06 6.03 -22.58
N PRO A 10 39.74 6.04 -22.22
CA PRO A 10 39.16 7.15 -21.46
C PRO A 10 39.75 7.22 -20.06
N GLY A 11 40.31 8.38 -19.73
CA GLY A 11 40.93 8.66 -18.44
C GLY A 11 39.94 8.58 -17.31
N THR A 12 40.39 8.01 -16.20
CA THR A 12 39.71 7.99 -14.90
C THR A 12 39.37 9.43 -14.49
N PRO A 13 38.11 9.74 -14.10
CA PRO A 13 37.79 11.07 -13.61
C PRO A 13 38.52 11.35 -12.29
N ALA A 14 39.16 12.49 -12.22
CA ALA A 14 39.81 12.99 -11.01
C ALA A 14 38.79 13.13 -9.86
N PRO A 15 39.17 12.93 -8.58
CA PRO A 15 38.27 13.10 -7.46
C PRO A 15 37.76 14.55 -7.41
N ALA A 16 36.44 14.70 -7.28
CA ALA A 16 35.79 16.00 -7.16
C ALA A 16 36.37 16.75 -5.95
N ALA A 17 36.70 18.01 -6.17
CA ALA A 17 37.12 18.93 -5.12
C ALA A 17 36.03 19.00 -4.02
N PRO A 18 36.41 19.12 -2.73
CA PRO A 18 35.44 19.30 -1.66
C PRO A 18 34.62 20.58 -1.89
N PRO A 19 33.33 20.58 -1.54
CA PRO A 19 32.52 21.79 -1.65
C PRO A 19 33.12 22.92 -0.80
N PRO A 20 33.03 24.18 -1.27
CA PRO A 20 33.50 25.30 -0.50
C PRO A 20 32.78 25.40 0.86
N ALA A 21 33.47 25.73 1.89
CA ALA A 21 32.91 25.96 3.22
C ALA A 21 31.76 26.97 3.13
N PRO A 22 30.70 26.83 3.93
CA PRO A 22 29.59 27.77 3.89
C PRO A 22 30.12 29.16 4.28
N GLY A 23 30.10 30.06 3.31
CA GLY A 23 30.37 31.47 3.54
C GLY A 23 29.37 31.99 4.56
N GLY A 24 29.83 32.84 5.49
CA GLY A 24 29.00 33.52 6.46
C GLY A 24 27.85 34.27 5.78
N PRO A 25 26.76 34.55 6.50
CA PRO A 25 25.57 35.17 5.94
C PRO A 25 25.95 36.49 5.25
N PRO A 26 25.42 36.73 4.03
CA PRO A 26 25.61 38.02 3.40
C PRO A 26 24.97 39.12 4.25
N PRO A 27 25.54 40.33 4.27
CA PRO A 27 24.96 41.46 5.00
C PRO A 27 23.54 41.72 4.51
N GLY A 28 22.61 41.86 5.44
CA GLY A 28 21.19 42.01 5.21
C GLY A 28 20.85 43.16 4.27
N GLY A 29 20.62 42.79 3.00
CA GLY A 29 19.80 43.55 2.08
C GLY A 29 18.43 42.96 2.12
N GLY A 30 17.43 43.71 2.58
CA GLY A 30 16.03 43.23 2.62
C GLY A 30 15.57 42.77 1.25
N ILE A 31 15.57 41.47 1.01
CA ILE A 31 14.90 40.87 -0.11
C ILE A 31 13.41 41.10 0.17
N ALA A 32 12.75 41.78 -0.77
CA ALA A 32 11.40 42.29 -0.60
C ALA A 32 10.48 41.25 0.02
N GLU A 33 9.81 41.57 1.10
CA GLU A 33 8.74 40.80 1.76
C GLU A 33 7.56 40.46 0.81
N ASP A 34 7.68 40.84 -0.46
CA ASP A 34 6.64 40.84 -1.50
C ASP A 34 6.75 39.64 -2.48
N THR A 35 7.78 38.78 -2.36
CA THR A 35 7.93 37.62 -3.25
C THR A 35 7.02 36.47 -2.81
N ALA A 36 6.34 35.86 -3.79
CA ALA A 36 5.49 34.71 -3.59
C ALA A 36 5.97 33.53 -4.43
N LEU A 37 5.83 32.31 -3.90
CA LEU A 37 6.10 31.05 -4.59
C LEU A 37 4.79 30.28 -4.78
N GLU A 38 4.56 29.72 -5.97
CA GLU A 38 3.55 28.71 -6.18
C GLU A 38 4.24 27.34 -6.36
N LEU A 39 4.05 26.43 -5.41
CA LEU A 39 4.59 25.08 -5.47
C LEU A 39 3.51 24.11 -5.93
N LEU A 40 3.61 23.70 -7.19
CA LEU A 40 2.69 22.78 -7.84
C LEU A 40 3.07 21.32 -7.53
N VAL A 41 2.08 20.50 -7.13
CA VAL A 41 2.25 19.08 -6.84
C VAL A 41 1.27 18.27 -7.69
N HIS A 42 1.79 17.43 -8.59
CA HIS A 42 0.96 16.68 -9.53
C HIS A 42 0.20 15.51 -8.87
N GLY A 43 -0.84 15.04 -9.57
CA GLY A 43 -1.66 13.89 -9.19
C GLY A 43 -1.03 12.53 -9.54
N VAL A 44 -1.88 11.49 -9.52
CA VAL A 44 -1.50 10.12 -9.90
C VAL A 44 -1.15 10.01 -11.39
N GLY A 45 -0.35 9.01 -11.75
CA GLY A 45 0.08 8.77 -13.13
C GLY A 45 1.25 9.64 -13.57
N GLY A 46 1.61 10.65 -12.78
CA GLY A 46 2.72 11.56 -13.02
C GLY A 46 2.44 12.62 -14.09
N SER A 47 3.17 13.71 -14.01
CA SER A 47 3.24 14.76 -15.02
C SER A 47 4.70 15.15 -15.21
N THR A 48 5.04 15.64 -16.38
CA THR A 48 6.37 16.20 -16.65
C THR A 48 6.47 17.63 -16.11
N PRO A 49 7.68 18.13 -15.82
CA PRO A 49 7.84 19.54 -15.44
C PRO A 49 7.28 20.50 -16.48
N ALA A 50 7.47 20.18 -17.77
CA ALA A 50 6.97 21.00 -18.89
C ALA A 50 5.43 21.07 -18.91
N GLU A 51 4.74 19.94 -18.69
CA GLU A 51 3.27 19.90 -18.58
C GLU A 51 2.74 20.69 -17.36
N MET A 52 3.45 20.65 -16.23
CA MET A 52 3.03 21.33 -15.01
C MET A 52 3.25 22.84 -15.05
N LEU A 53 4.31 23.28 -15.71
CA LEU A 53 4.71 24.69 -15.78
C LEU A 53 4.25 25.37 -17.07
N ASP A 54 3.61 24.62 -17.97
CA ASP A 54 3.24 25.07 -19.31
C ASP A 54 4.42 25.76 -20.05
N ASP A 55 5.60 25.12 -19.98
CA ASP A 55 6.83 25.60 -20.59
C ASP A 55 7.76 24.43 -20.92
N PRO A 56 8.18 24.23 -22.18
CA PRO A 56 9.09 23.15 -22.55
C PRO A 56 10.49 23.32 -21.97
N CYS A 57 10.91 24.56 -21.65
CA CYS A 57 12.23 24.87 -21.14
C CYS A 57 12.21 24.93 -19.61
N THR A 58 12.55 23.81 -18.96
CA THR A 58 12.57 23.72 -17.51
C THR A 58 13.94 23.37 -16.96
N VAL A 59 14.26 23.88 -15.78
CA VAL A 59 15.49 23.62 -15.04
C VAL A 59 15.18 22.99 -13.68
N ARG A 60 16.04 22.07 -13.24
CA ARG A 60 15.93 21.49 -11.90
C ARG A 60 16.56 22.42 -10.87
N VAL A 61 15.77 22.84 -9.88
CA VAL A 61 16.19 23.70 -8.78
C VAL A 61 16.76 22.90 -7.62
N SER A 62 16.10 21.78 -7.27
CA SER A 62 16.53 20.92 -6.17
C SER A 62 16.04 19.48 -6.37
N GLY A 63 16.61 18.53 -5.59
CA GLY A 63 16.26 17.12 -5.68
C GLY A 63 17.19 16.33 -6.61
N ASP A 64 16.75 15.12 -6.99
CA ASP A 64 17.53 14.16 -7.78
C ASP A 64 16.72 13.66 -8.99
N GLN A 65 17.18 12.60 -9.64
CA GLN A 65 16.47 11.97 -10.78
C GLN A 65 15.17 11.26 -10.37
N THR A 66 14.99 11.02 -9.08
CA THR A 66 13.83 10.27 -8.55
C THR A 66 12.69 11.20 -8.16
N ALA A 67 13.01 12.31 -7.49
CA ALA A 67 12.07 13.36 -7.15
C ALA A 67 12.80 14.72 -7.13
N ALA A 68 12.21 15.73 -7.76
CA ALA A 68 12.84 17.01 -7.90
C ALA A 68 11.84 18.16 -8.05
N VAL A 69 12.31 19.35 -7.68
CA VAL A 69 11.63 20.63 -7.93
C VAL A 69 12.23 21.26 -9.18
N HIS A 70 11.36 21.70 -10.07
CA HIS A 70 11.72 22.34 -11.35
C HIS A 70 11.09 23.72 -11.44
N ARG A 71 11.75 24.61 -12.18
CA ARG A 71 11.26 25.92 -12.62
C ARG A 71 11.30 26.03 -14.14
N ARG A 72 10.61 27.00 -14.69
CA ARG A 72 10.89 27.46 -16.06
C ARG A 72 12.33 27.99 -16.12
N ALA A 73 13.00 27.82 -17.23
CA ALA A 73 14.37 28.30 -17.39
C ALA A 73 14.48 29.81 -17.17
N GLN A 74 13.48 30.58 -17.61
CA GLN A 74 13.41 32.04 -17.43
C GLN A 74 13.19 32.46 -15.96
N ASP A 75 12.69 31.59 -15.10
CA ASP A 75 12.40 31.84 -13.69
C ASP A 75 13.55 31.34 -12.76
N ALA A 76 14.67 30.85 -13.34
CA ALA A 76 15.76 30.24 -12.58
C ALA A 76 16.32 31.16 -11.48
N ASP A 77 16.42 32.43 -11.73
CA ASP A 77 17.00 33.50 -10.90
C ASP A 77 15.93 34.48 -10.41
N ALA A 78 14.68 34.02 -10.25
CA ALA A 78 13.56 34.88 -9.88
C ALA A 78 13.79 35.67 -8.59
N GLU A 79 14.50 35.08 -7.61
CA GLU A 79 14.85 35.78 -6.37
C GLU A 79 15.81 36.98 -6.56
N GLN A 80 16.52 37.04 -7.69
CA GLN A 80 17.41 38.17 -8.03
C GLN A 80 16.66 39.28 -8.77
N ARG A 81 15.43 38.99 -9.23
CA ARG A 81 14.57 39.93 -9.99
C ARG A 81 13.17 40.02 -9.39
N PRO A 82 13.02 40.40 -8.10
CA PRO A 82 11.74 40.38 -7.41
C PRO A 82 10.71 41.34 -8.02
N GLU A 83 11.13 42.38 -8.70
CA GLU A 83 10.27 43.35 -9.41
C GLU A 83 9.46 42.70 -10.57
N ASP A 84 10.00 41.70 -11.24
CA ASP A 84 9.33 41.00 -12.34
C ASP A 84 8.15 40.13 -11.84
N TYR A 85 8.16 39.80 -10.54
CA TYR A 85 7.21 38.91 -9.90
C TYR A 85 6.27 39.61 -8.91
N ARG A 86 6.20 40.94 -8.95
CA ARG A 86 5.24 41.69 -8.12
C ARG A 86 3.81 41.27 -8.45
N GLY A 87 3.07 40.79 -7.44
CA GLY A 87 1.69 40.32 -7.58
C GLY A 87 1.53 39.00 -8.34
N LYS A 88 2.65 38.35 -8.73
CA LYS A 88 2.65 37.02 -9.38
C LYS A 88 3.56 36.09 -8.62
N PRO A 89 3.12 34.83 -8.32
CA PRO A 89 4.03 33.87 -7.70
C PRO A 89 5.04 33.31 -8.72
N VAL A 90 6.25 33.01 -8.26
CA VAL A 90 7.21 32.20 -9.02
C VAL A 90 6.69 30.76 -9.06
N PRO A 91 6.44 30.17 -10.25
CA PRO A 91 5.93 28.82 -10.34
C PRO A 91 7.07 27.80 -10.19
N GLU A 92 6.85 26.79 -9.32
CA GLU A 92 7.68 25.61 -9.18
C GLU A 92 6.85 24.35 -9.32
N ALA A 93 7.41 23.32 -9.95
CA ALA A 93 6.78 22.01 -10.08
C ALA A 93 7.57 20.95 -9.32
N TYR A 94 6.94 20.32 -8.33
CA TYR A 94 7.51 19.15 -7.66
C TYR A 94 7.09 17.87 -8.39
N VAL A 95 8.06 17.21 -9.02
CA VAL A 95 7.86 15.97 -9.78
C VAL A 95 8.35 14.78 -8.98
N TRP A 96 7.44 13.85 -8.67
CA TRP A 96 7.69 12.66 -7.84
C TRP A 96 7.34 11.33 -8.54
N SER A 97 6.93 11.38 -9.81
CA SER A 97 6.47 10.20 -10.57
C SER A 97 7.49 9.07 -10.64
N ASN A 98 8.79 9.36 -10.65
CA ASN A 98 9.83 8.33 -10.69
C ASN A 98 9.95 7.53 -9.37
N LEU A 99 9.32 7.96 -8.30
CA LEU A 99 9.18 7.16 -7.08
C LEU A 99 8.25 5.97 -7.32
N THR A 100 7.26 6.09 -8.20
CA THR A 100 6.21 5.10 -8.46
C THR A 100 6.05 4.78 -9.95
N SER A 101 5.16 5.48 -10.64
CA SER A 101 4.72 5.21 -12.01
C SER A 101 5.78 5.47 -13.10
N GLY A 102 6.73 6.36 -12.85
CA GLY A 102 7.77 6.72 -13.85
C GLY A 102 8.80 5.63 -14.13
N ASN A 103 8.98 4.65 -13.24
CA ASN A 103 10.02 3.62 -13.35
C ASN A 103 9.46 2.24 -13.68
N GLY A 104 9.87 1.66 -14.83
CA GLY A 104 9.41 0.36 -15.32
C GLY A 104 9.68 -0.82 -14.38
N THR A 105 10.75 -0.78 -13.57
CA THR A 105 11.05 -1.85 -12.62
C THR A 105 9.96 -2.04 -11.55
N ARG A 106 9.10 -1.03 -11.37
CA ARG A 106 7.97 -1.07 -10.44
C ARG A 106 6.86 -2.04 -10.88
N ALA A 107 6.84 -2.47 -12.13
CA ALA A 107 5.92 -3.52 -12.58
C ALA A 107 6.04 -4.82 -11.75
N LEU A 108 7.24 -5.14 -11.24
CA LEU A 108 7.45 -6.30 -10.37
C LEU A 108 6.74 -6.18 -9.01
N TRP A 109 6.33 -4.98 -8.59
CA TRP A 109 5.57 -4.80 -7.34
C TRP A 109 4.19 -5.45 -7.37
N LEU A 110 3.67 -5.79 -8.56
CA LEU A 110 2.44 -6.57 -8.68
C LEU A 110 2.52 -7.88 -7.90
N LEU A 111 3.68 -8.55 -7.85
CA LEU A 111 3.90 -9.76 -7.04
C LEU A 111 3.72 -9.51 -5.53
N LEU A 112 3.89 -8.26 -5.11
CA LEU A 112 3.79 -7.83 -3.72
C LEU A 112 2.41 -7.24 -3.38
N LEU A 113 1.45 -7.35 -4.31
CA LEU A 113 0.10 -6.78 -4.17
C LEU A 113 -0.62 -7.20 -2.88
N PRO A 114 -0.63 -8.48 -2.45
CA PRO A 114 -1.26 -8.87 -1.17
C PRO A 114 -0.65 -8.13 0.02
N PHE A 115 0.66 -7.91 0.00
CA PHE A 115 1.39 -7.21 1.05
C PHE A 115 1.10 -5.72 1.09
N MET A 116 0.91 -5.09 -0.07
CA MET A 116 0.47 -3.71 -0.18
C MET A 116 -0.95 -3.55 0.38
N VAL A 117 -1.85 -4.43 -0.03
CA VAL A 117 -3.26 -4.40 0.38
C VAL A 117 -3.42 -4.57 1.90
N VAL A 118 -2.71 -5.51 2.53
CA VAL A 118 -2.75 -5.66 3.99
C VAL A 118 -2.10 -4.47 4.71
N ASN A 119 -1.09 -3.84 4.11
CA ASN A 119 -0.51 -2.63 4.68
C ASN A 119 -1.50 -1.46 4.66
N LEU A 120 -2.29 -1.30 3.60
CA LEU A 120 -3.39 -0.33 3.54
C LEU A 120 -4.43 -0.57 4.65
N ALA A 121 -4.81 -1.82 4.90
CA ALA A 121 -5.77 -2.17 5.95
C ALA A 121 -5.35 -1.65 7.34
N HIS A 122 -4.05 -1.53 7.61
CA HIS A 122 -3.53 -0.98 8.87
C HIS A 122 -3.95 0.48 9.07
N TRP A 123 -3.92 1.28 8.02
CA TRP A 123 -4.21 2.70 8.04
C TRP A 123 -5.69 3.02 7.97
N MET A 124 -6.53 2.08 7.53
CA MET A 124 -7.99 2.19 7.43
C MET A 124 -8.73 2.08 8.78
N ARG A 125 -8.02 2.27 9.86
CA ARG A 125 -8.58 2.25 11.21
C ARG A 125 -9.61 3.36 11.39
N PRO A 126 -10.79 3.07 12.01
CA PRO A 126 -11.74 4.10 12.40
C PRO A 126 -11.13 5.15 13.34
N SER A 127 -11.62 6.38 13.26
CA SER A 127 -11.32 7.42 14.25
C SER A 127 -11.88 7.02 15.61
N THR A 128 -11.22 7.42 16.69
CA THR A 128 -11.66 7.14 18.05
C THR A 128 -10.97 8.05 19.04
N THR A 129 -11.65 8.39 20.11
CA THR A 129 -11.11 9.10 21.28
C THR A 129 -10.94 8.13 22.45
N GLY A 130 -9.78 8.16 23.10
CA GLY A 130 -9.54 7.48 24.39
C GLY A 130 -9.36 5.95 24.39
N ARG A 131 -9.67 5.22 23.32
CA ARG A 131 -9.64 3.74 23.26
C ARG A 131 -8.27 3.15 22.87
N ARG A 132 -7.20 3.54 23.57
CA ARG A 132 -5.81 3.13 23.25
C ARG A 132 -5.61 1.62 23.10
N THR A 133 -6.26 0.81 23.96
CA THR A 133 -6.12 -0.67 23.92
C THR A 133 -6.74 -1.25 22.65
N ALA A 134 -7.95 -0.83 22.25
CA ALA A 134 -8.59 -1.31 21.03
C ALA A 134 -7.83 -0.88 19.77
N VAL A 135 -7.24 0.32 19.76
CA VAL A 135 -6.34 0.78 18.70
C VAL A 135 -5.09 -0.10 18.60
N ARG A 136 -4.52 -0.50 19.75
CA ARG A 136 -3.38 -1.42 19.80
C ARG A 136 -3.74 -2.80 19.28
N LEU A 137 -4.91 -3.31 19.69
CA LEU A 137 -5.42 -4.60 19.23
C LEU A 137 -5.66 -4.60 17.71
N TYR A 138 -6.29 -3.55 17.17
CA TYR A 138 -6.47 -3.39 15.74
C TYR A 138 -5.13 -3.50 14.97
N GLY A 139 -4.14 -2.73 15.37
CA GLY A 139 -2.82 -2.76 14.74
C GLY A 139 -2.09 -4.10 14.91
N LEU A 140 -2.29 -4.82 16.04
CA LEU A 140 -1.76 -6.16 16.24
C LEU A 140 -2.39 -7.16 15.28
N LEU A 141 -3.72 -7.18 15.20
CA LEU A 141 -4.46 -8.12 14.35
C LEU A 141 -4.07 -7.96 12.88
N VAL A 142 -3.95 -6.73 12.37
CA VAL A 142 -3.49 -6.50 11.00
C VAL A 142 -2.06 -7.00 10.79
N ARG A 143 -1.15 -6.81 11.75
CA ARG A 143 0.22 -7.33 11.63
C ARG A 143 0.30 -8.85 11.69
N LEU A 144 -0.58 -9.50 12.44
CA LEU A 144 -0.69 -10.96 12.45
C LEU A 144 -1.25 -11.48 11.11
N VAL A 145 -2.24 -10.82 10.52
CA VAL A 145 -2.69 -11.11 9.15
C VAL A 145 -1.54 -10.92 8.16
N ALA A 146 -0.77 -9.84 8.28
CA ALA A 146 0.39 -9.60 7.43
C ALA A 146 1.46 -10.69 7.57
N LEU A 147 1.75 -11.13 8.80
CA LEU A 147 2.69 -12.22 9.07
C LEU A 147 2.21 -13.53 8.46
N SER A 148 0.93 -13.85 8.59
CA SER A 148 0.34 -15.07 8.03
C SER A 148 0.44 -15.09 6.48
N LEU A 149 0.39 -13.94 5.81
CA LEU A 149 0.61 -13.86 4.36
C LEU A 149 2.07 -14.17 3.97
N THR A 150 3.06 -13.81 4.79
CA THR A 150 4.44 -14.21 4.56
C THR A 150 4.60 -15.73 4.72
N VAL A 151 4.01 -16.31 5.77
CA VAL A 151 4.01 -17.76 5.99
C VAL A 151 3.32 -18.47 4.83
N LEU A 152 2.14 -17.97 4.39
CA LEU A 152 1.39 -18.56 3.27
C LEU A 152 2.21 -18.53 1.96
N LEU A 153 2.86 -17.41 1.63
CA LEU A 153 3.68 -17.32 0.41
C LEU A 153 4.85 -18.31 0.46
N THR A 154 5.52 -18.40 1.62
CA THR A 154 6.66 -19.32 1.76
C THR A 154 6.20 -20.76 1.78
N ALA A 155 5.09 -21.08 2.46
CA ALA A 155 4.48 -22.41 2.45
C ALA A 155 4.06 -22.84 1.04
N ALA A 156 3.47 -21.92 0.26
CA ALA A 156 3.12 -22.21 -1.13
C ALA A 156 4.34 -22.46 -2.02
N ALA A 157 5.44 -21.75 -1.79
CA ALA A 157 6.70 -22.02 -2.49
C ALA A 157 7.29 -23.38 -2.06
N CYS A 158 7.16 -23.76 -0.79
CA CYS A 158 7.52 -25.10 -0.29
C CYS A 158 6.62 -26.17 -0.93
N GLU A 159 5.31 -25.93 -0.99
CA GLU A 159 4.35 -26.84 -1.63
C GLU A 159 4.75 -27.17 -3.07
N VAL A 160 5.03 -26.13 -3.86
CA VAL A 160 5.42 -26.32 -5.26
C VAL A 160 6.77 -27.05 -5.37
N ALA A 161 7.77 -26.60 -4.64
CA ALA A 161 9.14 -27.08 -4.81
C ALA A 161 9.39 -28.42 -4.06
N LEU A 162 8.96 -28.52 -2.80
CA LEU A 162 9.24 -29.67 -1.96
C LEU A 162 8.22 -30.79 -2.20
N ASP A 163 6.91 -30.47 -2.16
CA ASP A 163 5.89 -31.51 -2.31
C ASP A 163 5.70 -31.88 -3.77
N LEU A 164 5.15 -30.98 -4.61
CA LEU A 164 4.77 -31.35 -5.98
C LEU A 164 5.97 -31.82 -6.82
N VAL A 165 7.10 -31.12 -6.77
CA VAL A 165 8.25 -31.42 -7.62
C VAL A 165 9.16 -32.48 -6.99
N ALA A 166 9.69 -32.24 -5.78
CA ALA A 166 10.71 -33.08 -5.21
C ALA A 166 10.18 -34.36 -4.54
N TRP A 167 9.02 -34.28 -3.89
CA TRP A 167 8.44 -35.46 -3.21
C TRP A 167 7.58 -36.28 -4.15
N GLN A 168 6.56 -35.73 -4.75
CA GLN A 168 5.61 -36.46 -5.58
C GLN A 168 6.20 -36.79 -6.95
N CYS A 169 6.59 -35.81 -7.75
CA CYS A 169 7.01 -36.04 -9.14
C CYS A 169 8.35 -36.79 -9.24
N ALA A 170 9.38 -36.33 -8.54
CA ALA A 170 10.69 -37.01 -8.56
C ALA A 170 10.66 -38.35 -7.85
N GLY A 171 9.71 -38.60 -6.94
CA GLY A 171 9.48 -39.87 -6.27
C GLY A 171 8.67 -40.88 -7.07
N THR A 172 8.14 -40.52 -8.23
CA THR A 172 7.26 -41.38 -9.04
C THR A 172 7.80 -41.52 -10.46
N ALA A 173 8.16 -42.73 -10.88
CA ALA A 173 8.74 -42.98 -12.19
C ALA A 173 7.87 -42.54 -13.36
N SER A 174 6.52 -42.64 -13.24
CA SER A 174 5.56 -42.17 -14.26
C SER A 174 5.57 -40.65 -14.48
N CYS A 175 5.86 -39.86 -13.42
CA CYS A 175 5.97 -38.40 -13.53
C CYS A 175 7.38 -37.99 -13.99
N SER A 176 8.41 -38.53 -13.39
CA SER A 176 9.84 -38.15 -13.66
C SER A 176 10.34 -38.64 -15.01
N GLY A 177 9.83 -39.78 -15.52
CA GLY A 177 10.30 -40.38 -16.76
C GLY A 177 10.15 -39.53 -18.02
N GLY A 178 9.16 -38.61 -18.04
CA GLY A 178 8.96 -37.65 -19.11
C GLY A 178 9.73 -36.33 -18.94
N ARG A 179 10.59 -36.17 -17.90
CA ARG A 179 11.22 -34.90 -17.51
C ARG A 179 12.69 -35.04 -17.28
N ALA A 180 13.49 -34.92 -18.35
CA ALA A 180 14.96 -35.10 -18.31
C ALA A 180 15.64 -34.24 -17.23
N TRP A 181 15.14 -33.04 -16.93
CA TRP A 181 15.68 -32.14 -15.89
C TRP A 181 15.51 -32.66 -14.46
N LEU A 182 14.57 -33.61 -14.21
CA LEU A 182 14.41 -34.31 -12.94
C LEU A 182 15.20 -35.62 -12.82
N GLY A 183 15.83 -36.09 -13.90
CA GLY A 183 16.45 -37.40 -13.96
C GLY A 183 17.46 -37.68 -12.83
N PHE A 184 18.21 -36.68 -12.40
CA PHE A 184 19.19 -36.82 -11.32
C PHE A 184 18.55 -36.92 -9.91
N LEU A 185 17.31 -36.51 -9.77
CA LEU A 185 16.51 -36.60 -8.53
C LEU A 185 15.57 -37.82 -8.54
N ALA A 186 15.31 -38.38 -9.71
CA ALA A 186 14.29 -39.38 -9.90
C ALA A 186 14.69 -40.72 -9.25
N THR A 187 13.65 -41.45 -8.82
CA THR A 187 13.76 -42.89 -8.48
C THR A 187 13.24 -43.74 -9.63
N ASP A 188 13.79 -44.91 -9.82
CA ASP A 188 13.26 -45.92 -10.73
C ASP A 188 11.94 -46.55 -10.21
N ALA A 189 11.38 -47.47 -10.96
CA ALA A 189 10.12 -48.14 -10.58
C ALA A 189 10.26 -49.00 -9.30
N GLN A 190 11.48 -49.35 -8.93
CA GLN A 190 11.83 -50.11 -7.73
C GLN A 190 12.14 -49.22 -6.52
N GLY A 191 12.06 -47.87 -6.70
CA GLY A 191 12.41 -46.90 -5.66
C GLY A 191 13.90 -46.69 -5.44
N SER A 192 14.75 -47.23 -6.33
CA SER A 192 16.18 -47.06 -6.34
C SER A 192 16.61 -45.83 -7.13
N GLY A 193 17.81 -45.30 -6.86
CA GLY A 193 18.27 -44.12 -7.58
C GLY A 193 19.64 -43.64 -7.09
N GLY A 194 20.12 -42.55 -7.64
CA GLY A 194 21.40 -41.93 -7.31
C GLY A 194 21.44 -41.32 -5.92
N TRP A 195 22.57 -40.70 -5.60
CA TRP A 195 22.80 -40.05 -4.30
C TRP A 195 21.74 -38.94 -3.99
N TRP A 196 21.34 -38.22 -5.02
CA TRP A 196 20.32 -37.17 -4.90
C TRP A 196 18.88 -37.69 -4.88
N SER A 197 18.60 -38.92 -5.23
CA SER A 197 17.26 -39.48 -5.30
C SER A 197 16.68 -39.83 -3.93
N GLN A 198 17.46 -39.73 -2.85
CA GLN A 198 16.95 -39.94 -1.50
C GLN A 198 15.97 -38.82 -1.11
N PRO A 199 14.80 -39.13 -0.52
CA PRO A 199 13.76 -38.17 -0.24
C PRO A 199 14.26 -36.93 0.50
N GLY A 200 15.00 -37.09 1.58
CA GLY A 200 15.48 -35.97 2.37
C GLY A 200 16.49 -35.07 1.63
N ARG A 201 17.33 -35.65 0.75
CA ARG A 201 18.27 -34.86 -0.07
C ARG A 201 17.54 -34.10 -1.17
N ARG A 202 16.50 -34.68 -1.76
CA ARG A 202 15.61 -33.95 -2.71
C ARG A 202 14.95 -32.77 -2.05
N LEU A 203 14.38 -32.94 -0.84
CA LEU A 203 13.76 -31.88 -0.07
C LEU A 203 14.76 -30.77 0.27
N ALA A 204 15.97 -31.15 0.74
CA ALA A 204 17.01 -30.18 1.08
C ALA A 204 17.42 -29.33 -0.15
N LEU A 205 17.57 -29.96 -1.32
CA LEU A 205 17.87 -29.24 -2.56
C LEU A 205 16.72 -28.36 -3.02
N ALA A 206 15.48 -28.86 -3.01
CA ALA A 206 14.30 -28.13 -3.42
C ALA A 206 14.02 -26.91 -2.52
N ALA A 207 14.43 -26.95 -1.26
CA ALA A 207 14.32 -25.84 -0.31
C ALA A 207 15.12 -24.59 -0.73
N LEU A 208 16.05 -24.72 -1.67
CA LEU A 208 16.72 -23.55 -2.26
C LEU A 208 15.74 -22.61 -2.98
N VAL A 209 14.64 -23.13 -3.53
CA VAL A 209 13.63 -22.30 -4.22
C VAL A 209 12.90 -21.36 -3.25
N PRO A 210 12.22 -21.83 -2.19
CA PRO A 210 11.63 -20.93 -1.20
C PRO A 210 12.67 -20.12 -0.44
N GLY A 211 13.92 -20.65 -0.28
CA GLY A 211 15.05 -19.91 0.28
C GLY A 211 15.43 -18.71 -0.57
N ALA A 212 15.58 -18.90 -1.88
CA ALA A 212 15.88 -17.83 -2.83
C ALA A 212 14.76 -16.78 -2.87
N LEU A 213 13.48 -17.20 -2.82
CA LEU A 213 12.34 -16.29 -2.73
C LEU A 213 12.41 -15.42 -1.47
N THR A 214 12.67 -16.04 -0.30
CA THR A 214 12.78 -15.32 0.98
C THR A 214 13.97 -14.34 0.96
N ALA A 215 15.11 -14.75 0.41
CA ALA A 215 16.28 -13.90 0.25
C ALA A 215 16.03 -12.74 -0.71
N LEU A 216 15.31 -12.97 -1.82
CA LEU A 216 14.90 -11.94 -2.77
C LEU A 216 14.01 -10.91 -2.12
N LEU A 217 13.00 -11.33 -1.36
CA LEU A 217 12.10 -10.42 -0.65
C LEU A 217 12.85 -9.56 0.37
N TRP A 218 13.76 -10.17 1.12
CA TRP A 218 14.65 -9.47 2.06
C TRP A 218 15.50 -8.44 1.33
N TYR A 219 16.15 -8.83 0.21
CA TYR A 219 17.00 -7.96 -0.59
C TYR A 219 16.22 -6.78 -1.17
N LEU A 220 15.05 -7.02 -1.76
CA LEU A 220 14.19 -5.96 -2.31
C LEU A 220 13.74 -4.99 -1.23
N SER A 221 13.32 -5.50 -0.07
CA SER A 221 12.93 -4.67 1.07
C SER A 221 14.10 -3.83 1.61
N HIS A 222 15.30 -4.40 1.64
CA HIS A 222 16.49 -3.69 2.11
C HIS A 222 16.96 -2.60 1.12
N ARG A 223 16.97 -2.91 -0.17
CA ARG A 223 17.37 -1.97 -1.22
C ARG A 223 16.41 -0.78 -1.32
N THR A 224 15.10 -1.03 -1.30
CA THR A 224 14.09 0.01 -1.38
C THR A 224 14.08 0.93 -0.17
N TRP A 225 14.36 0.38 1.02
CA TRP A 225 14.48 1.17 2.25
C TRP A 225 15.54 2.27 2.16
N ARG A 226 16.72 1.96 1.62
CA ARG A 226 17.81 2.94 1.47
C ARG A 226 17.44 4.12 0.57
N SER A 227 16.61 3.88 -0.44
CA SER A 227 16.27 4.89 -1.44
C SER A 227 15.13 5.82 -1.02
N TYR A 228 14.21 5.37 -0.16
CA TYR A 228 12.99 6.11 0.18
C TYR A 228 12.97 6.62 1.62
N GLU A 229 13.49 5.86 2.56
CA GLU A 229 13.38 6.13 4.00
C GLU A 229 14.65 6.77 4.58
N SER A 230 15.53 7.31 3.75
CA SER A 230 16.82 7.86 4.17
C SER A 230 16.79 9.35 4.56
N GLN A 231 15.67 10.03 4.34
CA GLN A 231 15.54 11.46 4.65
C GLN A 231 15.66 11.75 6.15
N GLN A 232 16.25 12.89 6.48
CA GLN A 232 16.35 13.36 7.87
C GLN A 232 15.24 14.36 8.16
N PRO A 233 14.67 14.37 9.38
CA PRO A 233 13.74 15.41 9.79
C PRO A 233 14.40 16.79 9.76
N LEU A 234 13.57 17.84 9.64
CA LEU A 234 14.05 19.23 9.77
C LEU A 234 14.82 19.39 11.08
N PRO A 235 16.03 20.01 11.07
CA PRO A 235 16.77 20.25 12.29
C PRO A 235 15.94 21.12 13.23
N ALA A 236 15.94 20.77 14.51
CA ALA A 236 15.33 21.61 15.55
C ALA A 236 16.08 22.95 15.63
N VAL A 237 15.34 24.07 15.52
CA VAL A 237 15.95 25.41 15.63
C VAL A 237 16.08 25.81 17.08
N ASP A 238 15.10 25.49 17.95
CA ASP A 238 15.12 25.80 19.39
C ASP A 238 14.50 24.68 20.23
N ARG A 239 15.06 24.42 21.42
CA ARG A 239 14.50 23.43 22.38
C ARG A 239 13.10 23.80 22.86
N ALA A 240 12.78 25.06 23.02
CA ALA A 240 11.49 25.53 23.46
C ALA A 240 10.39 25.32 22.41
N GLU A 241 10.69 25.51 21.11
CA GLU A 241 9.78 25.14 20.01
C GLU A 241 9.57 23.63 19.94
N GLN A 242 10.63 22.86 20.19
CA GLN A 242 10.58 21.39 20.18
C GLN A 242 9.69 20.83 21.30
N GLU A 243 9.79 21.38 22.51
CA GLU A 243 8.95 21.00 23.65
C GLU A 243 7.49 21.44 23.47
N ALA A 244 7.26 22.61 22.89
CA ALA A 244 5.92 23.08 22.55
C ALA A 244 5.28 22.23 21.43
N GLU A 245 6.07 21.79 20.45
CA GLU A 245 5.62 20.94 19.34
C GLU A 245 5.36 19.50 19.80
N GLU A 246 6.16 18.92 20.70
CA GLU A 246 5.92 17.60 21.29
C GLU A 246 4.65 17.55 22.16
N ASN A 247 4.27 18.63 22.79
CA ASN A 247 3.12 18.74 23.67
C ASN A 247 1.83 19.20 22.98
N ALA A 248 1.90 19.71 21.75
CA ALA A 248 0.73 20.14 21.02
C ALA A 248 -0.17 18.96 20.58
N PRO A 249 -1.49 19.10 20.57
CA PRO A 249 -2.40 18.09 20.06
C PRO A 249 -2.33 18.02 18.54
N HIS A 250 -1.30 17.38 17.99
CA HIS A 250 -1.14 17.21 16.55
C HIS A 250 -2.09 16.17 15.96
N ALA A 251 -2.62 16.45 14.77
CA ALA A 251 -3.16 15.43 13.90
C ALA A 251 -2.10 14.32 13.70
N ALA A 252 -2.53 13.08 13.53
CA ALA A 252 -1.60 11.93 13.48
C ALA A 252 -0.48 12.10 12.42
N LEU A 253 -0.80 12.75 11.28
CA LEU A 253 0.13 13.02 10.17
C LEU A 253 1.11 14.15 10.47
N GLY A 254 0.76 15.06 11.36
CA GLY A 254 1.62 16.17 11.80
C GLY A 254 2.60 15.78 12.89
N ARG A 255 2.55 14.57 13.44
CA ARG A 255 3.46 14.17 14.52
C ARG A 255 4.90 14.10 14.01
N PRO A 256 5.85 14.68 14.74
CA PRO A 256 7.25 14.53 14.41
C PRO A 256 7.64 13.06 14.27
N GLY A 257 8.38 12.71 13.23
CA GLY A 257 8.82 11.33 12.99
C GLY A 257 7.79 10.41 12.31
N PHE A 258 6.56 10.87 12.00
CA PHE A 258 5.56 10.03 11.32
C PHE A 258 6.07 9.48 9.97
N TRP A 259 6.74 10.29 9.20
CA TRP A 259 7.27 9.96 7.87
C TRP A 259 8.70 9.36 7.90
N TYR A 260 9.22 9.00 9.07
CA TYR A 260 10.60 8.54 9.28
C TYR A 260 10.68 7.17 9.97
N GLY A 261 9.81 6.23 9.66
CA GLY A 261 9.61 4.93 10.35
C GLY A 261 10.72 3.89 10.28
N ARG A 262 12.02 4.26 10.42
CA ARG A 262 13.19 3.40 10.22
C ARG A 262 13.24 2.14 11.11
N ARG A 263 12.94 2.29 12.41
CA ARG A 263 13.08 1.18 13.38
C ARG A 263 11.97 0.15 13.26
N LEU A 264 10.73 0.59 13.04
CA LEU A 264 9.61 -0.32 12.85
C LEU A 264 9.80 -1.18 11.59
N GLY A 265 10.22 -0.57 10.48
CA GLY A 265 10.52 -1.30 9.24
C GLY A 265 11.61 -2.36 9.41
N ALA A 266 12.69 -2.05 10.13
CA ALA A 266 13.76 -3.02 10.41
C ALA A 266 13.27 -4.20 11.26
N ARG A 267 12.47 -3.97 12.30
CA ARG A 267 11.89 -5.01 13.16
C ARG A 267 10.94 -5.92 12.41
N LEU A 268 10.02 -5.36 11.64
CA LEU A 268 9.10 -6.15 10.82
C LEU A 268 9.85 -6.98 9.79
N ARG A 269 10.86 -6.42 9.13
CA ARG A 269 11.69 -7.15 8.16
C ARG A 269 12.40 -8.34 8.80
N ALA A 270 13.03 -8.16 9.95
CA ALA A 270 13.66 -9.24 10.69
C ALA A 270 12.66 -10.36 11.04
N ALA A 271 11.49 -9.99 11.57
CA ALA A 271 10.44 -10.95 11.95
C ALA A 271 9.89 -11.73 10.75
N HIS A 272 9.56 -11.05 9.64
CA HIS A 272 9.00 -11.70 8.45
C HIS A 272 10.04 -12.55 7.70
N THR A 273 11.30 -12.12 7.64
CA THR A 273 12.39 -12.94 7.09
C THR A 273 12.59 -14.20 7.92
N SER A 274 12.61 -14.06 9.25
CA SER A 274 12.70 -15.22 10.16
C SER A 274 11.50 -16.16 10.01
N ALA A 275 10.28 -15.63 9.88
CA ALA A 275 9.09 -16.45 9.64
C ALA A 275 9.22 -17.28 8.35
N GLY A 276 9.66 -16.68 7.25
CA GLY A 276 9.90 -17.39 6.00
C GLY A 276 10.94 -18.51 6.16
N LEU A 277 12.09 -18.22 6.78
CA LEU A 277 13.13 -19.21 7.02
C LEU A 277 12.65 -20.36 7.92
N LEU A 278 11.96 -20.04 9.02
CA LEU A 278 11.41 -21.06 9.94
C LEU A 278 10.34 -21.93 9.25
N THR A 279 9.53 -21.36 8.36
CA THR A 279 8.56 -22.13 7.56
C THR A 279 9.28 -23.14 6.66
N ILE A 280 10.37 -22.75 6.01
CA ILE A 280 11.19 -23.66 5.19
C ILE A 280 11.80 -24.77 6.07
N GLY A 281 12.40 -24.38 7.21
CA GLY A 281 12.99 -25.32 8.15
C GLY A 281 11.97 -26.36 8.64
N ALA A 282 10.77 -25.93 8.97
CA ALA A 282 9.69 -26.81 9.43
C ALA A 282 9.21 -27.76 8.30
N ALA A 283 9.02 -27.23 7.07
CA ALA A 283 8.59 -28.02 5.92
C ALA A 283 9.60 -29.12 5.52
N VAL A 284 10.89 -28.88 5.75
CA VAL A 284 11.95 -29.85 5.44
C VAL A 284 12.19 -30.83 6.61
N ALA A 285 12.20 -30.35 7.85
CA ALA A 285 12.48 -31.17 9.02
C ALA A 285 11.31 -32.06 9.43
N GLY A 286 10.07 -31.62 9.21
CA GLY A 286 8.84 -32.30 9.60
C GLY A 286 8.79 -33.75 9.09
N PRO A 287 8.77 -33.95 7.75
CA PRO A 287 8.69 -35.30 7.16
C PRO A 287 9.79 -36.24 7.58
N ALA A 288 11.01 -35.73 7.76
CA ALA A 288 12.15 -36.49 8.23
C ALA A 288 11.99 -36.91 9.70
N ALA A 289 11.52 -35.99 10.55
CA ALA A 289 11.28 -36.27 11.97
C ALA A 289 10.10 -37.24 12.17
N ASP A 290 9.07 -37.15 11.33
CA ASP A 290 7.95 -38.06 11.35
C ASP A 290 8.37 -39.47 10.96
N HIS A 291 9.21 -39.60 9.94
CA HIS A 291 9.80 -40.90 9.57
C HIS A 291 10.68 -41.49 10.71
N ASP A 292 11.53 -40.69 11.33
CA ASP A 292 12.42 -41.17 12.41
C ASP A 292 11.67 -41.57 13.69
N ARG A 293 10.43 -41.10 13.88
CA ARG A 293 9.54 -41.47 14.99
C ARG A 293 8.69 -42.72 14.72
N LEU A 294 8.70 -43.22 13.52
CA LEU A 294 7.99 -44.50 13.24
C LEU A 294 8.59 -45.68 14.06
N PRO A 295 7.79 -46.71 14.41
CA PRO A 295 8.26 -47.89 15.06
C PRO A 295 9.44 -48.54 14.28
N GLY A 296 10.59 -48.70 14.93
CA GLY A 296 11.82 -49.20 14.30
C GLY A 296 12.73 -48.10 13.72
N GLY A 297 12.33 -46.83 13.81
CA GLY A 297 13.19 -45.72 13.42
C GLY A 297 14.39 -45.50 14.35
N PRO A 298 15.43 -44.77 13.87
CA PRO A 298 16.67 -44.57 14.67
C PRO A 298 16.40 -43.58 15.81
N ALA A 299 16.34 -44.07 17.03
CA ALA A 299 16.01 -43.27 18.23
C ALA A 299 16.86 -42.00 18.38
N PRO A 300 18.17 -41.94 18.09
CA PRO A 300 18.96 -40.70 18.15
C PRO A 300 18.46 -39.63 17.17
N LEU A 301 18.12 -40.02 15.95
CA LEU A 301 17.58 -39.07 14.95
C LEU A 301 16.19 -38.59 15.33
N GLY A 302 15.34 -39.42 15.92
CA GLY A 302 14.04 -39.05 16.45
C GLY A 302 14.15 -37.99 17.56
N ILE A 303 15.15 -38.10 18.46
CA ILE A 303 15.40 -37.08 19.50
C ILE A 303 15.89 -35.77 18.86
N VAL A 304 16.86 -35.83 17.93
CA VAL A 304 17.37 -34.64 17.23
C VAL A 304 16.25 -33.95 16.47
N GLY A 305 15.40 -34.70 15.75
CA GLY A 305 14.25 -34.15 15.03
C GLY A 305 13.24 -33.45 15.94
N SER A 306 12.94 -34.05 17.09
CA SER A 306 12.04 -33.45 18.09
C SER A 306 12.63 -32.19 18.72
N ALA A 307 13.92 -32.20 19.05
CA ALA A 307 14.61 -31.01 19.57
C ALA A 307 14.63 -29.85 18.54
N LEU A 308 14.87 -30.20 17.28
CA LEU A 308 14.87 -29.23 16.18
C LEU A 308 13.48 -28.63 15.95
N GLN A 309 12.41 -29.44 15.95
CA GLN A 309 11.04 -28.96 15.85
C GLN A 309 10.66 -28.05 17.04
N ALA A 310 11.07 -28.38 18.25
CA ALA A 310 10.89 -27.55 19.42
C ALA A 310 11.61 -26.19 19.29
N ALA A 311 12.86 -26.20 18.80
CA ALA A 311 13.62 -24.96 18.57
C ALA A 311 13.00 -24.08 17.49
N LEU A 312 12.48 -24.66 16.40
CA LEU A 312 11.72 -23.96 15.36
C LEU A 312 10.45 -23.34 15.94
N LEU A 313 9.70 -24.06 16.75
CA LEU A 313 8.48 -23.58 17.41
C LEU A 313 8.78 -22.42 18.37
N VAL A 314 9.77 -22.54 19.23
CA VAL A 314 10.19 -21.48 20.16
C VAL A 314 10.58 -20.21 19.38
N SER A 315 11.32 -20.37 18.27
CA SER A 315 11.71 -19.25 17.41
C SER A 315 10.50 -18.63 16.72
N ALA A 316 9.50 -19.43 16.29
CA ALA A 316 8.24 -18.92 15.73
C ALA A 316 7.44 -18.10 16.76
N VAL A 317 7.38 -18.57 18.01
CA VAL A 317 6.77 -17.80 19.12
C VAL A 317 7.52 -16.48 19.34
N ALA A 318 8.86 -16.49 19.29
CA ALA A 318 9.64 -15.26 19.38
C ALA A 318 9.34 -14.27 18.23
N VAL A 319 9.15 -14.77 17.00
CA VAL A 319 8.72 -13.94 15.86
C VAL A 319 7.35 -13.27 16.15
N VAL A 320 6.37 -14.06 16.59
CA VAL A 320 5.03 -13.54 16.93
C VAL A 320 5.13 -12.51 18.05
N TRP A 321 5.98 -12.76 19.05
CA TRP A 321 6.21 -11.84 20.15
C TRP A 321 6.82 -10.51 19.65
N VAL A 322 7.82 -10.54 18.80
CA VAL A 322 8.45 -9.35 18.18
C VAL A 322 7.43 -8.53 17.38
N VAL A 323 6.58 -9.20 16.56
CA VAL A 323 5.52 -8.54 15.80
C VAL A 323 4.46 -7.92 16.72
N SER A 324 4.19 -8.54 17.87
CA SER A 324 3.21 -8.08 18.85
C SER A 324 3.69 -6.89 19.66
N ARG A 325 5.01 -6.78 19.89
CA ARG A 325 5.58 -5.66 20.64
C ARG A 325 5.59 -4.39 19.77
N ARG A 326 4.97 -3.34 20.29
CA ARG A 326 5.16 -2.00 19.75
C ARG A 326 6.51 -1.47 20.28
N GLY A 327 7.39 -1.06 19.39
CA GLY A 327 8.35 -0.05 19.75
C GLY A 327 7.55 1.19 20.17
N ARG A 328 7.70 1.67 21.40
CA ARG A 328 7.31 3.04 21.74
C ARG A 328 8.08 3.95 20.79
N ALA A 329 7.56 5.16 20.59
CA ALA A 329 8.12 6.16 19.69
C ALA A 329 9.65 6.00 19.49
N GLU A 330 10.13 6.25 18.29
CA GLU A 330 11.53 6.06 17.86
C GLU A 330 12.58 6.66 18.83
N SER A 331 12.13 7.50 19.76
CA SER A 331 12.92 8.18 20.78
C SER A 331 13.39 7.30 21.96
N ARG A 332 12.81 6.12 22.20
CA ARG A 332 13.24 5.24 23.31
C ARG A 332 13.85 3.96 22.81
N LEU A 333 15.14 3.77 23.07
CA LEU A 333 15.90 2.56 22.83
C LEU A 333 15.38 1.43 23.73
N ASP A 334 14.86 0.37 23.14
CA ASP A 334 14.65 -0.93 23.79
C ASP A 334 15.81 -1.85 23.34
N GLU A 335 16.91 -1.79 24.04
CA GLU A 335 18.15 -2.50 23.69
C GLU A 335 17.95 -4.02 23.63
N HIS A 336 17.11 -4.57 24.49
CA HIS A 336 16.82 -6.01 24.49
C HIS A 336 16.07 -6.43 23.22
N LEU A 337 15.05 -5.64 22.83
CA LEU A 337 14.29 -5.89 21.62
C LEU A 337 15.17 -5.72 20.37
N ASP A 338 16.00 -4.70 20.34
CA ASP A 338 16.90 -4.44 19.20
C ASP A 338 18.00 -5.49 19.08
N ARG A 339 18.45 -6.07 20.20
CA ARG A 339 19.37 -7.23 20.21
C ARG A 339 18.68 -8.48 19.66
N LEU A 340 17.48 -8.78 20.15
CA LEU A 340 16.68 -9.92 19.67
C LEU A 340 16.40 -9.78 18.16
N VAL A 341 15.99 -8.60 17.69
CA VAL A 341 15.73 -8.33 16.26
C VAL A 341 16.95 -8.56 15.38
N ARG A 342 18.14 -8.31 15.87
CA ARG A 342 19.40 -8.61 15.14
C ARG A 342 19.75 -10.10 15.11
N VAL A 343 19.50 -10.81 16.20
CA VAL A 343 19.85 -12.25 16.34
C VAL A 343 18.83 -13.15 15.67
N LEU A 344 17.54 -12.78 15.70
CA LEU A 344 16.43 -13.62 15.24
C LEU A 344 16.57 -14.14 13.79
N PRO A 345 16.93 -13.33 12.77
CA PRO A 345 17.13 -13.85 11.41
C PRO A 345 18.31 -14.83 11.30
N LEU A 346 19.38 -14.59 12.06
CA LEU A 346 20.54 -15.48 12.08
C LEU A 346 20.19 -16.83 12.74
N THR A 347 19.44 -16.79 13.83
CA THR A 347 18.94 -18.01 14.49
C THR A 347 18.02 -18.79 13.55
N ALA A 348 17.08 -18.11 12.89
CA ALA A 348 16.19 -18.75 11.92
C ALA A 348 16.98 -19.37 10.76
N LEU A 349 17.99 -18.69 10.23
CA LEU A 349 18.85 -19.20 9.18
C LEU A 349 19.63 -20.45 9.67
N ALA A 350 20.23 -20.38 10.85
CA ALA A 350 20.96 -21.50 11.43
C ALA A 350 20.06 -22.74 11.62
N LEU A 351 18.85 -22.54 12.16
CA LEU A 351 17.85 -23.60 12.33
C LEU A 351 17.42 -24.18 10.98
N THR A 352 17.23 -23.34 9.96
CA THR A 352 16.90 -23.81 8.61
C THR A 352 18.04 -24.65 8.04
N LEU A 353 19.30 -24.20 8.13
CA LEU A 353 20.46 -24.96 7.66
C LEU A 353 20.61 -26.29 8.42
N LEU A 354 20.37 -26.29 9.72
CA LEU A 354 20.34 -27.53 10.52
C LEU A 354 19.21 -28.46 10.06
N SER A 355 18.04 -27.91 9.72
CA SER A 355 16.93 -28.69 9.16
C SER A 355 17.27 -29.32 7.83
N LEU A 356 17.97 -28.58 6.93
CA LEU A 356 18.46 -29.12 5.66
C LEU A 356 19.46 -30.26 5.88
N GLY A 357 20.43 -30.09 6.77
CA GLY A 357 21.42 -31.10 7.12
C GLY A 357 20.79 -32.36 7.75
N TYR A 358 19.82 -32.14 8.68
CA TYR A 358 19.08 -33.22 9.31
C TYR A 358 18.25 -34.02 8.29
N ALA A 359 17.51 -33.34 7.40
CA ALA A 359 16.74 -34.03 6.36
C ALA A 359 17.62 -34.76 5.35
N ALA A 360 18.75 -34.16 4.95
CA ALA A 360 19.70 -34.78 4.01
C ALA A 360 20.42 -36.00 4.55
N TRP A 361 20.36 -36.26 5.87
CA TRP A 361 20.95 -37.47 6.46
C TRP A 361 20.34 -38.72 5.85
N SER A 362 21.17 -39.74 5.59
CA SER A 362 20.73 -40.96 4.92
C SER A 362 19.79 -41.78 5.82
N ARG A 363 18.65 -42.18 5.28
CA ARG A 363 17.64 -43.02 5.94
C ARG A 363 17.32 -44.20 5.04
N PRO A 364 17.88 -45.41 5.33
CA PRO A 364 17.59 -46.59 4.55
C PRO A 364 16.07 -46.88 4.57
N GLY A 365 15.50 -47.22 3.40
CA GLY A 365 14.09 -47.55 3.26
C GLY A 365 13.12 -46.40 3.28
N TRP A 366 13.55 -45.12 3.46
CA TRP A 366 12.66 -43.98 3.33
C TRP A 366 12.34 -43.71 1.86
N GLN A 367 11.07 -43.82 1.53
CA GLN A 367 10.53 -43.56 0.19
C GLN A 367 9.45 -42.50 0.24
N SER A 368 9.33 -41.73 -0.81
CA SER A 368 8.21 -40.77 -0.95
C SER A 368 6.96 -41.52 -1.40
N ALA A 369 5.87 -41.31 -0.68
CA ALA A 369 4.57 -41.84 -1.00
C ALA A 369 3.50 -40.80 -0.68
N GLY A 370 2.50 -40.69 -1.53
CA GLY A 370 1.42 -39.71 -1.36
C GLY A 370 1.90 -38.25 -1.39
N ARG A 371 1.23 -37.39 -0.63
CA ARG A 371 1.61 -35.98 -0.39
C ARG A 371 2.68 -35.91 0.69
N LEU A 372 3.44 -34.81 0.67
CA LEU A 372 4.40 -34.53 1.72
C LEU A 372 3.65 -34.33 3.06
N PRO A 373 4.07 -34.95 4.18
CA PRO A 373 3.45 -34.72 5.47
C PRO A 373 3.46 -33.23 5.86
N GLY A 374 2.33 -32.73 6.36
CA GLY A 374 2.16 -31.29 6.73
C GLY A 374 1.04 -30.56 5.99
N ASP A 375 0.28 -31.21 5.14
CA ASP A 375 -0.87 -30.66 4.39
C ASP A 375 -1.86 -29.88 5.26
N GLU A 376 -2.07 -30.31 6.50
CA GLU A 376 -2.99 -29.69 7.44
C GLU A 376 -2.63 -28.26 7.80
N THR A 377 -1.35 -27.87 7.61
CA THR A 377 -0.87 -26.52 7.92
C THR A 377 -1.56 -25.45 7.07
N PHE A 378 -1.93 -25.75 5.83
CA PHE A 378 -2.70 -24.83 4.99
C PHE A 378 -4.11 -24.58 5.56
N GLY A 379 -4.76 -25.64 6.05
CA GLY A 379 -6.07 -25.53 6.72
C GLY A 379 -6.00 -24.68 7.97
N ALA A 380 -5.04 -24.94 8.83
CA ALA A 380 -4.81 -24.18 10.06
C ALA A 380 -4.49 -22.69 9.77
N LEU A 381 -3.69 -22.40 8.74
CA LEU A 381 -3.33 -21.06 8.34
C LEU A 381 -4.53 -20.27 7.81
N VAL A 382 -5.34 -20.87 6.94
CA VAL A 382 -6.56 -20.24 6.39
C VAL A 382 -7.59 -20.00 7.49
N LEU A 383 -7.78 -20.95 8.41
CA LEU A 383 -8.63 -20.75 9.57
C LEU A 383 -8.13 -19.60 10.44
N ALA A 384 -6.84 -19.56 10.74
CA ALA A 384 -6.25 -18.49 11.53
C ALA A 384 -6.44 -17.12 10.85
N GLN A 385 -6.27 -17.03 9.52
CA GLN A 385 -6.55 -15.81 8.75
C GLN A 385 -8.02 -15.38 8.88
N GLY A 386 -8.95 -16.30 8.73
CA GLY A 386 -10.38 -16.04 8.89
C GLY A 386 -10.72 -15.52 10.28
N VAL A 387 -10.21 -16.17 11.33
CA VAL A 387 -10.40 -15.76 12.73
C VAL A 387 -9.80 -14.37 12.99
N LEU A 388 -8.59 -14.09 12.48
CA LEU A 388 -7.94 -12.79 12.63
C LEU A 388 -8.75 -11.69 11.94
N VAL A 389 -9.28 -11.93 10.74
CA VAL A 389 -10.11 -10.96 10.00
C VAL A 389 -11.43 -10.71 10.74
N VAL A 390 -12.08 -11.73 11.26
CA VAL A 390 -13.31 -11.58 12.06
C VAL A 390 -13.03 -10.81 13.36
N ALA A 391 -11.96 -11.12 14.07
CA ALA A 391 -11.54 -10.38 15.26
C ALA A 391 -11.23 -8.91 14.95
N LEU A 392 -10.58 -8.67 13.79
CA LEU A 392 -10.30 -7.33 13.28
C LEU A 392 -11.61 -6.57 12.98
N ALA A 393 -12.60 -7.24 12.39
CA ALA A 393 -13.92 -6.65 12.11
C ALA A 393 -14.66 -6.28 13.40
N ALA A 394 -14.66 -7.18 14.38
CA ALA A 394 -15.24 -6.90 15.69
C ALA A 394 -14.56 -5.70 16.39
N THR A 395 -13.23 -5.65 16.33
CA THR A 395 -12.44 -4.53 16.90
C THR A 395 -12.73 -3.22 16.18
N ALA A 396 -12.77 -3.23 14.84
CA ALA A 396 -13.09 -2.05 14.03
C ALA A 396 -14.51 -1.53 14.30
N ARG A 397 -15.48 -2.43 14.43
CA ARG A 397 -16.89 -2.05 14.81
C ARG A 397 -16.94 -1.41 16.19
N ARG A 398 -16.21 -1.94 17.16
CA ARG A 398 -16.13 -1.36 18.52
C ARG A 398 -15.50 0.03 18.48
N LEU A 399 -14.47 0.24 17.68
CA LEU A 399 -13.84 1.55 17.51
C LEU A 399 -14.80 2.54 16.84
N HIS A 400 -15.45 2.16 15.74
CA HIS A 400 -16.40 3.01 15.04
C HIS A 400 -17.63 3.39 15.91
N ALA A 401 -18.08 2.48 16.77
CA ALA A 401 -19.22 2.74 17.66
C ALA A 401 -18.96 3.85 18.69
N THR A 402 -17.69 4.17 18.99
CA THR A 402 -17.33 5.23 19.94
C THR A 402 -17.35 6.62 19.32
N THR A 403 -17.11 6.72 18.02
CA THR A 403 -17.09 7.97 17.28
C THR A 403 -17.69 7.70 15.88
N PRO A 404 -19.01 7.55 15.79
CA PRO A 404 -19.66 7.16 14.54
C PRO A 404 -19.64 8.31 13.54
N GLU A 405 -18.85 8.17 12.50
CA GLU A 405 -18.83 9.07 11.35
C GLU A 405 -19.66 8.48 10.22
N ARG A 406 -20.70 9.21 9.78
CA ARG A 406 -21.67 8.72 8.77
C ARG A 406 -21.01 8.35 7.44
N ARG A 407 -19.88 8.98 7.10
CA ARG A 407 -19.21 8.80 5.81
C ARG A 407 -18.12 7.72 5.82
N THR A 408 -17.74 7.23 6.98
CA THR A 408 -16.75 6.14 7.09
C THR A 408 -17.20 4.90 6.32
N VAL A 409 -16.30 4.39 5.49
CA VAL A 409 -16.53 3.23 4.64
C VAL A 409 -17.01 2.02 5.47
N LEU A 410 -18.12 1.41 5.01
CA LEU A 410 -18.69 0.19 5.60
C LEU A 410 -18.92 0.32 7.12
N LYS A 411 -19.17 1.52 7.62
CA LYS A 411 -19.33 1.80 9.06
C LYS A 411 -18.14 1.26 9.88
N GLY A 412 -16.92 1.56 9.42
CA GLY A 412 -15.65 1.16 10.04
C GLY A 412 -15.08 -0.19 9.61
N LEU A 413 -15.78 -0.97 8.78
CA LEU A 413 -15.29 -2.27 8.30
C LEU A 413 -14.40 -2.19 7.06
N GLY A 414 -14.03 -1.01 6.58
CA GLY A 414 -13.15 -0.86 5.40
C GLY A 414 -11.82 -1.59 5.55
N GLY A 415 -11.13 -1.43 6.68
CA GLY A 415 -9.87 -2.12 6.94
C GLY A 415 -10.00 -3.65 6.98
N PRO A 416 -10.94 -4.24 7.75
CA PRO A 416 -11.20 -5.67 7.72
C PRO A 416 -11.55 -6.22 6.33
N ALA A 417 -12.37 -5.51 5.56
CA ALA A 417 -12.70 -5.90 4.19
C ALA A 417 -11.46 -5.94 3.29
N VAL A 418 -10.61 -4.94 3.37
CA VAL A 418 -9.35 -4.88 2.63
C VAL A 418 -8.34 -5.94 3.12
N ALA A 419 -8.29 -6.23 4.43
CA ALA A 419 -7.49 -7.33 4.96
C ALA A 419 -7.97 -8.69 4.44
N MET A 420 -9.30 -8.90 4.32
CA MET A 420 -9.86 -10.11 3.70
C MET A 420 -9.45 -10.23 2.24
N LEU A 421 -9.50 -9.14 1.47
CA LEU A 421 -9.04 -9.15 0.08
C LEU A 421 -7.54 -9.46 -0.03
N ALA A 422 -6.71 -9.01 0.91
CA ALA A 422 -5.29 -9.38 0.94
C ALA A 422 -5.11 -10.89 1.17
N CYS A 423 -5.88 -11.50 2.09
CA CYS A 423 -5.87 -12.94 2.31
C CYS A 423 -6.36 -13.71 1.08
N ALA A 424 -7.42 -13.23 0.43
CA ALA A 424 -7.95 -13.82 -0.80
C ALA A 424 -6.92 -13.80 -1.94
N LEU A 425 -6.28 -12.66 -2.17
CA LEU A 425 -5.20 -12.54 -3.16
C LEU A 425 -4.04 -13.49 -2.86
N GLY A 426 -3.62 -13.56 -1.60
CA GLY A 426 -2.59 -14.49 -1.16
C GLY A 426 -3.00 -15.96 -1.37
N GLY A 427 -4.23 -16.32 -1.02
CA GLY A 427 -4.79 -17.66 -1.22
C GLY A 427 -4.91 -18.06 -2.68
N VAL A 428 -5.40 -17.14 -3.52
CA VAL A 428 -5.50 -17.34 -4.98
C VAL A 428 -4.13 -17.51 -5.61
N MET A 429 -3.17 -16.65 -5.25
CA MET A 429 -1.81 -16.73 -5.80
C MET A 429 -1.10 -18.02 -5.35
N SER A 430 -1.29 -18.47 -4.11
CA SER A 430 -0.66 -19.68 -3.59
C SER A 430 -1.36 -20.94 -4.09
N GLY A 431 -2.66 -21.10 -3.82
CA GLY A 431 -3.43 -22.27 -4.18
C GLY A 431 -3.49 -22.48 -5.69
N GLY A 432 -3.64 -21.40 -6.42
CA GLY A 432 -3.73 -21.50 -7.85
C GLY A 432 -2.42 -21.82 -8.55
N VAL A 433 -1.31 -21.26 -8.07
CA VAL A 433 0.00 -21.63 -8.64
C VAL A 433 0.29 -23.10 -8.35
N ALA A 434 0.02 -23.57 -7.14
CA ALA A 434 0.17 -24.98 -6.78
C ALA A 434 -0.70 -25.89 -7.66
N GLN A 435 -1.98 -25.54 -7.83
CA GLN A 435 -2.90 -26.29 -8.69
C GLN A 435 -2.41 -26.30 -10.15
N ARG A 436 -1.99 -25.15 -10.69
CA ARG A 436 -1.52 -25.06 -12.08
C ARG A 436 -0.23 -25.84 -12.33
N VAL A 437 0.69 -25.81 -11.36
CA VAL A 437 1.91 -26.63 -11.44
C VAL A 437 1.58 -28.11 -11.37
N ALA A 438 0.65 -28.49 -10.50
CA ALA A 438 0.20 -29.88 -10.39
C ALA A 438 -0.47 -30.38 -11.70
N ASP A 439 -1.37 -29.58 -12.31
CA ASP A 439 -1.96 -29.91 -13.61
C ASP A 439 -0.89 -30.10 -14.70
N TRP A 440 0.13 -29.26 -14.70
CA TRP A 440 1.26 -29.36 -15.63
C TRP A 440 2.11 -30.62 -15.37
N LEU A 441 2.33 -30.97 -14.10
CA LEU A 441 3.07 -32.18 -13.72
C LEU A 441 2.28 -33.46 -14.03
N ASP A 442 0.96 -33.43 -13.97
CA ASP A 442 0.08 -34.56 -14.27
C ASP A 442 -0.36 -34.62 -15.74
N ASN A 443 0.42 -33.99 -16.64
CA ASN A 443 0.19 -33.98 -18.10
C ASN A 443 -1.20 -33.46 -18.52
N GLY A 444 -1.75 -32.52 -17.74
CA GLY A 444 -3.03 -31.88 -18.02
C GLY A 444 -4.24 -32.61 -17.42
N SER A 445 -4.05 -33.71 -16.71
CA SER A 445 -5.08 -34.32 -15.88
C SER A 445 -5.42 -33.45 -14.69
N THR A 446 -6.60 -33.64 -14.08
CA THR A 446 -6.88 -32.96 -12.81
C THR A 446 -6.26 -33.75 -11.66
N PRO A 447 -5.26 -33.21 -10.97
CA PRO A 447 -4.59 -33.93 -9.88
C PRO A 447 -5.56 -34.28 -8.76
N GLY A 448 -5.36 -35.46 -8.16
CA GLY A 448 -6.23 -35.97 -7.10
C GLY A 448 -7.48 -36.68 -7.61
N ALA A 449 -7.60 -36.89 -8.92
CA ALA A 449 -8.64 -37.77 -9.47
C ALA A 449 -8.42 -39.21 -9.01
N PRO A 450 -9.50 -40.00 -8.75
CA PRO A 450 -9.38 -41.37 -8.31
C PRO A 450 -8.56 -42.23 -9.29
N GLY A 451 -7.57 -42.96 -8.75
CA GLY A 451 -6.74 -43.86 -9.56
C GLY A 451 -5.59 -43.14 -10.32
N GLY A 452 -5.47 -41.84 -10.22
CA GLY A 452 -4.33 -41.12 -10.77
C GLY A 452 -3.06 -41.36 -9.95
N PRO A 453 -1.88 -41.46 -10.62
CA PRO A 453 -0.60 -41.68 -9.92
C PRO A 453 -0.08 -40.44 -9.18
N PHE A 454 -0.68 -39.25 -9.44
CA PHE A 454 -0.24 -37.99 -8.92
C PHE A 454 -1.26 -37.42 -7.91
N PRO A 455 -0.95 -37.43 -6.59
CA PRO A 455 -1.87 -36.96 -5.55
C PRO A 455 -2.25 -35.47 -5.66
N GLY A 456 -1.39 -34.65 -6.25
CA GLY A 456 -1.59 -33.21 -6.40
C GLY A 456 -1.43 -32.41 -5.09
N PRO A 457 -1.81 -31.12 -5.09
CA PRO A 457 -1.67 -30.23 -3.95
C PRO A 457 -2.64 -30.63 -2.82
N PRO A 458 -2.45 -30.09 -1.59
CA PRO A 458 -3.41 -30.22 -0.51
C PRO A 458 -4.85 -29.94 -0.95
N VAL A 459 -5.78 -30.77 -0.50
CA VAL A 459 -7.20 -30.70 -0.90
C VAL A 459 -7.78 -29.31 -0.79
N LEU A 460 -7.41 -28.57 0.27
CA LEU A 460 -7.88 -27.20 0.48
C LEU A 460 -7.45 -26.26 -0.66
N LEU A 461 -6.25 -26.41 -1.22
CA LEU A 461 -5.79 -25.54 -2.31
C LEU A 461 -6.62 -25.75 -3.59
N SER A 462 -7.03 -26.99 -3.86
CA SER A 462 -7.97 -27.29 -4.94
C SER A 462 -9.36 -26.66 -4.71
N TRP A 463 -9.85 -26.68 -3.46
CA TRP A 463 -11.07 -25.97 -3.09
C TRP A 463 -10.93 -24.46 -3.25
N GLN A 464 -9.79 -23.87 -2.87
CA GLN A 464 -9.53 -22.43 -3.07
C GLN A 464 -9.50 -22.04 -4.55
N ALA A 465 -8.92 -22.87 -5.40
CA ALA A 465 -8.95 -22.65 -6.85
C ALA A 465 -10.39 -22.64 -7.37
N SER A 466 -11.25 -23.56 -6.91
CA SER A 466 -12.65 -23.64 -7.34
C SER A 466 -13.56 -22.52 -6.81
N VAL A 467 -13.10 -21.69 -5.88
CA VAL A 467 -13.80 -20.47 -5.44
C VAL A 467 -13.82 -19.38 -6.51
N LEU A 468 -12.84 -19.34 -7.42
CA LEU A 468 -12.69 -18.25 -8.39
C LEU A 468 -13.86 -18.13 -9.37
N PRO A 469 -14.32 -19.19 -10.05
CA PRO A 469 -15.44 -19.05 -10.99
C PRO A 469 -16.71 -18.49 -10.37
N PRO A 470 -17.23 -18.99 -9.22
CA PRO A 470 -18.42 -18.41 -8.61
C PRO A 470 -18.18 -16.98 -8.12
N LEU A 471 -16.98 -16.64 -7.63
CA LEU A 471 -16.65 -15.27 -7.27
C LEU A 471 -16.72 -14.33 -8.48
N LEU A 472 -16.21 -14.74 -9.64
CA LEU A 472 -16.26 -13.94 -10.87
C LEU A 472 -17.70 -13.78 -11.38
N VAL A 473 -18.53 -14.82 -11.28
CA VAL A 473 -19.96 -14.72 -11.65
C VAL A 473 -20.68 -13.70 -10.76
N ILE A 474 -20.44 -13.73 -9.45
CA ILE A 474 -21.03 -12.78 -8.52
C ILE A 474 -20.51 -11.37 -8.80
N LEU A 475 -19.21 -11.20 -9.05
CA LEU A 475 -18.63 -9.91 -9.41
C LEU A 475 -19.25 -9.37 -10.69
N LEU A 476 -19.41 -10.20 -11.71
CA LEU A 476 -20.07 -9.81 -12.97
C LEU A 476 -21.53 -9.37 -12.72
N ALA A 477 -22.27 -10.11 -11.91
CA ALA A 477 -23.65 -9.74 -11.55
C ALA A 477 -23.70 -8.39 -10.83
N VAL A 478 -22.76 -8.13 -9.92
CA VAL A 478 -22.62 -6.84 -9.22
C VAL A 478 -22.28 -5.72 -10.21
N LEU A 479 -21.36 -5.96 -11.15
CA LEU A 479 -20.98 -4.97 -12.17
C LEU A 479 -22.17 -4.64 -13.10
N VAL A 480 -22.91 -5.64 -13.57
CA VAL A 480 -24.13 -5.44 -14.38
C VAL A 480 -25.17 -4.64 -13.59
N TRP A 481 -25.41 -5.00 -12.34
CA TRP A 481 -26.34 -4.25 -11.48
C TRP A 481 -25.93 -2.77 -11.33
N TYR A 482 -24.63 -2.52 -11.13
CA TYR A 482 -24.12 -1.15 -11.07
C TYR A 482 -24.25 -0.42 -12.42
N ALA A 483 -23.98 -1.07 -13.54
CA ALA A 483 -24.14 -0.47 -14.87
C ALA A 483 -25.58 -0.03 -15.10
N VAL A 484 -26.56 -0.89 -14.80
CA VAL A 484 -27.99 -0.57 -14.90
C VAL A 484 -28.38 0.58 -13.96
N ARG A 485 -27.91 0.54 -12.73
CA ARG A 485 -28.18 1.58 -11.75
C ARG A 485 -27.58 2.93 -12.14
N THR A 486 -26.37 2.94 -12.71
CA THR A 486 -25.69 4.16 -13.19
C THR A 486 -26.42 4.76 -14.39
N HIS A 487 -26.87 3.92 -15.33
CA HIS A 487 -27.69 4.36 -16.45
C HIS A 487 -29.01 5.00 -15.99
N ARG A 488 -29.68 4.39 -15.00
CA ARG A 488 -30.90 4.96 -14.42
C ARG A 488 -30.63 6.26 -13.66
N HIS A 489 -29.47 6.39 -13.03
CA HIS A 489 -29.06 7.62 -12.33
C HIS A 489 -28.77 8.73 -13.34
N ALA A 490 -28.07 8.43 -14.43
CA ALA A 490 -27.81 9.39 -15.50
C ALA A 490 -29.10 10.03 -16.04
N ARG A 491 -30.12 9.24 -16.33
CA ARG A 491 -31.42 9.76 -16.79
C ARG A 491 -32.11 10.68 -15.79
N ARG A 492 -31.89 10.52 -14.47
CA ARG A 492 -32.44 11.41 -13.44
C ARG A 492 -31.65 12.71 -13.33
N GLU A 493 -30.35 12.67 -13.61
CA GLU A 493 -29.47 13.82 -13.61
C GLU A 493 -29.72 14.78 -14.79
N GLU A 494 -30.36 14.31 -15.89
CA GLU A 494 -30.63 15.15 -17.08
C GLU A 494 -31.41 16.43 -16.74
N ALA A 495 -32.41 16.31 -15.85
CA ALA A 495 -33.17 17.46 -15.41
C ALA A 495 -32.32 18.49 -14.63
N GLN A 496 -31.41 17.99 -13.76
CA GLN A 496 -30.51 18.83 -12.99
C GLN A 496 -29.49 19.53 -13.89
N VAL A 497 -28.94 18.79 -14.87
CA VAL A 497 -28.00 19.34 -15.86
C VAL A 497 -28.66 20.48 -16.64
N ALA A 498 -29.93 20.31 -17.08
CA ALA A 498 -30.64 21.35 -17.77
C ALA A 498 -30.84 22.62 -16.90
N ALA A 499 -31.08 22.45 -15.60
CA ALA A 499 -31.21 23.56 -14.66
C ALA A 499 -29.91 24.28 -14.35
N ASP A 500 -28.76 23.58 -14.42
CA ASP A 500 -27.44 24.16 -14.14
C ASP A 500 -26.91 25.09 -15.26
N TYR A 501 -27.56 25.09 -16.44
CA TYR A 501 -27.18 25.93 -17.59
C TYR A 501 -28.33 26.81 -18.06
N PRO A 502 -28.84 27.74 -17.22
CA PRO A 502 -29.95 28.59 -17.55
C PRO A 502 -29.59 29.54 -18.70
N GLY A 503 -30.49 29.64 -19.68
CA GLY A 503 -30.30 30.55 -20.82
C GLY A 503 -29.47 30.01 -21.98
N GLU A 504 -28.91 28.80 -21.86
CA GLU A 504 -28.24 28.15 -22.99
C GLU A 504 -29.20 27.28 -23.80
N PRO A 505 -29.02 27.18 -25.14
CA PRO A 505 -29.83 26.28 -25.97
C PRO A 505 -29.70 24.84 -25.51
N LEU A 506 -30.83 24.17 -25.24
CA LEU A 506 -30.86 22.80 -24.78
C LEU A 506 -30.58 21.82 -25.95
N ASP A 507 -29.63 20.93 -25.78
CA ASP A 507 -29.35 19.80 -26.64
C ASP A 507 -29.47 18.51 -25.82
N ALA A 508 -30.48 17.71 -26.14
CA ALA A 508 -30.76 16.45 -25.42
C ALA A 508 -29.57 15.49 -25.43
N THR A 509 -28.83 15.40 -26.53
CA THR A 509 -27.63 14.55 -26.63
C THR A 509 -26.51 15.04 -25.71
N ARG A 510 -26.31 16.34 -25.68
CA ARG A 510 -25.31 16.98 -24.81
C ARG A 510 -25.68 16.80 -23.35
N THR A 511 -26.93 17.10 -22.98
CA THR A 511 -27.47 16.88 -21.64
C THR A 511 -27.25 15.44 -21.16
N ALA A 512 -27.58 14.45 -22.00
CA ALA A 512 -27.38 13.05 -21.68
C ALA A 512 -25.89 12.69 -21.47
N LYS A 513 -24.97 13.28 -22.26
CA LYS A 513 -23.53 13.07 -22.08
C LYS A 513 -23.03 13.63 -20.77
N ILE A 514 -23.42 14.85 -20.40
CA ILE A 514 -23.03 15.50 -19.12
C ILE A 514 -23.59 14.69 -17.94
N ALA A 515 -24.88 14.33 -18.01
CA ALA A 515 -25.54 13.52 -16.99
C ALA A 515 -24.88 12.14 -16.83
N SER A 516 -24.48 11.52 -17.94
CA SER A 516 -23.72 10.26 -17.91
C SER A 516 -22.36 10.44 -17.24
N ALA A 517 -21.62 11.50 -17.53
CA ALA A 517 -20.34 11.79 -16.90
C ALA A 517 -20.49 11.98 -15.37
N ARG A 518 -21.52 12.75 -14.94
CA ARG A 518 -21.84 12.92 -13.50
C ARG A 518 -22.20 11.58 -12.84
N ALA A 519 -23.04 10.77 -13.48
CA ALA A 519 -23.44 9.47 -12.96
C ALA A 519 -22.26 8.48 -12.86
N MET A 520 -21.33 8.52 -13.82
CA MET A 520 -20.08 7.75 -13.77
C MET A 520 -19.18 8.23 -12.65
N ALA A 521 -19.03 9.54 -12.47
CA ALA A 521 -18.28 10.11 -11.35
C ALA A 521 -18.82 9.65 -9.99
N ALA A 522 -20.15 9.56 -9.84
CA ALA A 522 -20.79 9.09 -8.61
C ALA A 522 -20.57 7.59 -8.30
N LEU A 523 -20.03 6.78 -9.25
CA LEU A 523 -19.68 5.39 -8.98
C LEU A 523 -18.61 5.22 -7.89
N THR A 524 -17.69 6.14 -7.82
CA THR A 524 -16.62 6.14 -6.80
C THR A 524 -17.20 6.13 -5.38
N ASP A 525 -18.31 6.83 -5.17
CA ASP A 525 -18.98 6.85 -3.86
C ASP A 525 -19.59 5.51 -3.46
N ARG A 526 -19.78 4.60 -4.43
CA ARG A 526 -20.36 3.27 -4.25
C ARG A 526 -19.29 2.16 -4.20
N ALA A 527 -18.04 2.46 -4.55
CA ALA A 527 -16.93 1.51 -4.48
C ALA A 527 -16.83 0.77 -3.13
N PRO A 528 -17.08 1.40 -1.97
CA PRO A 528 -17.09 0.70 -0.69
C PRO A 528 -18.07 -0.48 -0.61
N VAL A 529 -19.23 -0.37 -1.25
CA VAL A 529 -20.23 -1.46 -1.26
C VAL A 529 -19.72 -2.65 -2.06
N VAL A 530 -19.09 -2.39 -3.21
CA VAL A 530 -18.47 -3.46 -4.03
C VAL A 530 -17.40 -4.18 -3.21
N VAL A 531 -16.51 -3.45 -2.58
CA VAL A 531 -15.46 -4.02 -1.72
C VAL A 531 -16.09 -4.84 -0.58
N GLY A 532 -17.15 -4.34 0.05
CA GLY A 532 -17.87 -5.05 1.09
C GLY A 532 -18.51 -6.36 0.62
N VAL A 533 -19.17 -6.34 -0.53
CA VAL A 533 -19.79 -7.54 -1.12
C VAL A 533 -18.71 -8.56 -1.49
N VAL A 534 -17.69 -8.15 -2.24
CA VAL A 534 -16.60 -9.05 -2.65
C VAL A 534 -15.93 -9.67 -1.43
N SER A 535 -15.59 -8.87 -0.40
CA SER A 535 -14.95 -9.37 0.81
C SER A 535 -15.84 -10.36 1.58
N SER A 536 -17.15 -10.07 1.68
CA SER A 536 -18.09 -10.96 2.37
C SER A 536 -18.28 -12.27 1.62
N VAL A 537 -18.45 -12.20 0.30
CA VAL A 537 -18.57 -13.40 -0.55
C VAL A 537 -17.30 -14.24 -0.49
N THR A 538 -16.12 -13.61 -0.54
CA THR A 538 -14.84 -14.31 -0.43
C THR A 538 -14.70 -15.01 0.92
N LEU A 539 -15.12 -14.36 2.01
CA LEU A 539 -15.10 -14.97 3.34
C LEU A 539 -16.03 -16.19 3.41
N LEU A 540 -17.24 -16.07 2.87
CA LEU A 540 -18.21 -17.18 2.86
C LEU A 540 -17.74 -18.33 1.99
N LEU A 541 -17.28 -18.08 0.78
CA LEU A 541 -16.74 -19.09 -0.11
C LEU A 541 -15.47 -19.74 0.44
N GLY A 542 -14.59 -18.94 1.08
CA GLY A 542 -13.40 -19.47 1.75
C GLY A 542 -13.75 -20.35 2.95
N ALA A 543 -14.74 -19.98 3.75
CA ALA A 543 -15.25 -20.82 4.84
C ALA A 543 -15.89 -22.12 4.29
N GLY A 544 -16.66 -22.03 3.21
CA GLY A 544 -17.22 -23.20 2.53
C GLY A 544 -16.13 -24.13 1.98
N ALA A 545 -15.09 -23.60 1.36
CA ALA A 545 -13.94 -24.35 0.89
C ALA A 545 -13.20 -25.08 2.03
N LEU A 546 -12.99 -24.38 3.16
CA LEU A 546 -12.35 -24.98 4.35
C LEU A 546 -13.20 -26.11 4.93
N LEU A 547 -14.51 -25.88 5.09
CA LEU A 547 -15.44 -26.91 5.58
C LEU A 547 -15.53 -28.09 4.61
N GLY A 548 -15.64 -27.84 3.31
CA GLY A 548 -15.67 -28.90 2.27
C GLY A 548 -14.40 -29.75 2.29
N ALA A 549 -13.24 -29.12 2.34
CA ALA A 549 -11.97 -29.82 2.43
C ALA A 549 -11.86 -30.67 3.71
N TRP A 550 -12.25 -30.13 4.87
CA TRP A 550 -12.19 -30.83 6.15
C TRP A 550 -13.17 -31.99 6.28
N THR A 551 -14.41 -31.81 5.84
CA THR A 551 -15.45 -32.82 6.02
C THR A 551 -15.33 -33.96 5.02
N THR A 552 -14.84 -33.68 3.82
CA THR A 552 -14.77 -34.70 2.75
C THR A 552 -13.38 -35.33 2.59
N GLY A 553 -12.31 -34.60 2.88
CA GLY A 553 -10.95 -35.01 2.57
C GLY A 553 -10.67 -35.21 1.07
N ARG A 554 -11.61 -34.80 0.19
CA ARG A 554 -11.59 -35.01 -1.25
C ARG A 554 -11.61 -33.68 -2.00
N VAL A 555 -11.07 -33.67 -3.23
CA VAL A 555 -11.15 -32.50 -4.12
C VAL A 555 -12.63 -32.23 -4.51
N PRO A 556 -12.99 -30.97 -4.88
CA PRO A 556 -14.40 -30.59 -5.08
C PRO A 556 -15.19 -31.46 -6.04
N GLY A 557 -14.61 -31.82 -7.18
CA GLY A 557 -15.27 -32.68 -8.16
C GLY A 557 -15.55 -34.09 -7.64
N GLU A 558 -14.67 -34.62 -6.81
CA GLU A 558 -14.83 -35.93 -6.19
C GLU A 558 -15.78 -35.89 -4.99
N ALA A 559 -15.71 -34.84 -4.18
CA ALA A 559 -16.61 -34.64 -3.05
C ALA A 559 -18.07 -34.52 -3.46
N ALA A 560 -18.32 -34.03 -4.65
CA ALA A 560 -19.66 -33.85 -5.21
C ALA A 560 -20.15 -35.04 -6.06
N ARG A 561 -19.40 -36.15 -6.18
CA ARG A 561 -19.70 -37.23 -7.11
C ARG A 561 -21.06 -37.88 -6.86
N ASP A 562 -21.45 -38.05 -5.61
CA ASP A 562 -22.69 -38.69 -5.19
C ASP A 562 -23.89 -37.71 -5.16
N LEU A 563 -23.67 -36.46 -5.56
CA LEU A 563 -24.71 -35.43 -5.65
C LEU A 563 -25.34 -35.43 -7.08
N PRO A 564 -26.50 -34.78 -7.27
CA PRO A 564 -27.12 -34.67 -8.60
C PRO A 564 -26.10 -34.22 -9.67
N ALA A 565 -26.24 -34.75 -10.90
CA ALA A 565 -25.28 -34.54 -12.00
C ALA A 565 -24.95 -33.05 -12.28
N VAL A 566 -25.94 -32.16 -12.07
CA VAL A 566 -25.71 -30.70 -12.21
C VAL A 566 -24.71 -30.19 -11.16
N VAL A 567 -24.80 -30.66 -9.92
CA VAL A 567 -23.92 -30.21 -8.81
C VAL A 567 -22.54 -30.80 -8.98
N SER A 568 -22.44 -32.10 -9.27
CA SER A 568 -21.15 -32.76 -9.49
C SER A 568 -20.41 -32.19 -10.70
N GLY A 569 -21.15 -31.96 -11.80
CA GLY A 569 -20.61 -31.29 -12.99
C GLY A 569 -20.17 -29.85 -12.74
N ALA A 570 -20.95 -29.09 -11.98
CA ALA A 570 -20.57 -27.72 -11.60
C ALA A 570 -19.32 -27.69 -10.71
N ALA A 571 -19.18 -28.61 -9.75
CA ALA A 571 -18.01 -28.68 -8.87
C ALA A 571 -16.73 -29.06 -9.64
N ALA A 572 -16.81 -30.06 -10.53
CA ALA A 572 -15.71 -30.44 -11.40
C ALA A 572 -15.30 -29.32 -12.35
N THR A 573 -16.31 -28.66 -12.96
CA THR A 573 -16.08 -27.50 -13.85
C THR A 573 -15.44 -26.34 -13.09
N ALA A 574 -15.91 -26.02 -11.88
CA ALA A 574 -15.34 -24.93 -11.06
C ALA A 574 -13.88 -25.21 -10.69
N GLN A 575 -13.53 -26.46 -10.38
CA GLN A 575 -12.16 -26.87 -10.11
C GLN A 575 -11.26 -26.70 -11.35
N ALA A 576 -11.67 -27.21 -12.50
CA ALA A 576 -10.92 -27.10 -13.75
C ALA A 576 -10.80 -25.64 -14.22
N LEU A 577 -11.91 -24.89 -14.25
CA LEU A 577 -11.89 -23.47 -14.61
C LEU A 577 -11.04 -22.63 -13.63
N GLY A 578 -11.07 -22.93 -12.33
CA GLY A 578 -10.26 -22.24 -11.34
C GLY A 578 -8.77 -22.34 -11.64
N SER A 579 -8.28 -23.55 -11.95
CA SER A 579 -6.90 -23.77 -12.38
C SER A 579 -6.56 -23.01 -13.67
N TRP A 580 -7.44 -23.09 -14.69
CA TRP A 580 -7.22 -22.38 -15.95
C TRP A 580 -7.24 -20.87 -15.81
N LEU A 581 -8.17 -20.33 -15.02
CA LEU A 581 -8.27 -18.88 -14.78
C LEU A 581 -7.01 -18.33 -14.13
N ILE A 582 -6.39 -19.09 -13.24
CA ILE A 582 -5.13 -18.65 -12.61
C ILE A 582 -3.99 -18.71 -13.61
N GLY A 583 -3.88 -19.79 -14.39
CA GLY A 583 -2.88 -19.87 -15.46
C GLY A 583 -3.02 -18.71 -16.45
N PHE A 584 -4.25 -18.42 -16.88
CA PHE A 584 -4.55 -17.30 -17.75
C PHE A 584 -4.27 -15.95 -17.08
N GLY A 585 -4.69 -15.80 -15.82
CA GLY A 585 -4.39 -14.61 -15.01
C GLY A 585 -2.91 -14.37 -14.86
N PHE A 586 -2.10 -15.42 -14.67
CA PHE A 586 -0.65 -15.34 -14.64
C PHE A 586 -0.07 -14.87 -15.99
N LEU A 587 -0.54 -15.41 -17.11
CA LEU A 587 -0.12 -14.97 -18.43
C LEU A 587 -0.48 -13.50 -18.70
N LEU A 588 -1.70 -13.08 -18.35
CA LEU A 588 -2.10 -11.66 -18.39
C LEU A 588 -1.19 -10.79 -17.53
N PHE A 589 -0.90 -11.25 -16.34
CA PHE A 589 -0.02 -10.56 -15.42
C PHE A 589 1.39 -10.35 -16.00
N VAL A 590 1.99 -11.40 -16.55
CA VAL A 590 3.31 -11.33 -17.20
C VAL A 590 3.27 -10.41 -18.42
N THR A 591 2.24 -10.52 -19.24
CA THR A 591 2.10 -9.70 -20.45
C THR A 591 1.87 -8.22 -20.11
N TRP A 592 1.03 -7.92 -19.11
CA TRP A 592 0.81 -6.56 -18.63
C TRP A 592 2.07 -5.99 -17.93
N GLY A 593 2.77 -6.81 -17.15
CA GLY A 593 4.03 -6.42 -16.56
C GLY A 593 5.08 -6.08 -17.61
N ARG A 594 5.21 -6.89 -18.67
CA ARG A 594 6.11 -6.60 -19.80
C ARG A 594 5.67 -5.34 -20.56
N ARG A 595 4.38 -5.16 -20.77
CA ARG A 595 3.85 -3.96 -21.43
C ARG A 595 4.11 -2.71 -20.59
N ALA A 596 3.84 -2.74 -19.29
CA ALA A 596 4.15 -1.63 -18.38
C ALA A 596 5.65 -1.32 -18.30
N TYR A 597 6.49 -2.35 -18.42
CA TYR A 597 7.94 -2.14 -18.49
C TYR A 597 8.37 -1.38 -19.75
N ARG A 598 7.76 -1.66 -20.91
CA ARG A 598 8.16 -1.12 -22.23
C ARG A 598 7.41 0.14 -22.63
N ASP A 599 6.11 0.23 -22.32
CA ASP A 599 5.21 1.29 -22.78
C ASP A 599 4.93 2.29 -21.66
N PRO A 600 5.29 3.59 -21.81
CA PRO A 600 5.02 4.64 -20.82
C PRO A 600 3.53 4.85 -20.53
N ALA A 601 2.63 4.72 -21.53
CA ALA A 601 1.20 4.93 -21.35
C ALA A 601 0.58 3.80 -20.52
N ALA A 602 0.92 2.53 -20.82
CA ALA A 602 0.50 1.39 -20.00
C ALA A 602 1.09 1.47 -18.57
N ARG A 603 2.31 1.97 -18.44
CA ARG A 603 2.97 2.20 -17.16
C ARG A 603 2.24 3.23 -16.31
N ARG A 604 1.78 4.35 -16.89
CA ARG A 604 0.98 5.36 -16.18
C ARG A 604 -0.30 4.77 -15.61
N THR A 605 -1.02 3.95 -16.39
CA THR A 605 -2.27 3.30 -15.95
C THR A 605 -2.04 2.37 -14.75
N ILE A 606 -1.01 1.51 -14.80
CA ILE A 606 -0.65 0.63 -13.68
C ILE A 606 -0.06 1.45 -12.52
N GLY A 607 0.64 2.54 -12.84
CA GLY A 607 1.23 3.46 -11.88
C GLY A 607 0.21 4.06 -10.91
N ILE A 608 -1.01 4.34 -11.36
CA ILE A 608 -2.09 4.84 -10.50
C ILE A 608 -2.34 3.92 -9.30
N LEU A 609 -2.28 2.59 -9.52
CA LEU A 609 -2.43 1.62 -8.43
C LEU A 609 -1.33 1.79 -7.36
N TRP A 610 -0.09 2.06 -7.82
CA TRP A 610 1.03 2.28 -6.91
C TRP A 610 0.94 3.64 -6.22
N ASP A 611 0.56 4.68 -6.93
CA ASP A 611 0.44 6.04 -6.39
C ASP A 611 -0.60 6.10 -5.25
N VAL A 612 -1.70 5.35 -5.37
CA VAL A 612 -2.70 5.24 -4.30
C VAL A 612 -2.27 4.23 -3.23
N GLY A 613 -1.77 3.07 -3.65
CA GLY A 613 -1.49 1.93 -2.77
C GLY A 613 -0.25 2.10 -1.90
N THR A 614 0.73 2.90 -2.33
CA THR A 614 2.01 3.07 -1.63
C THR A 614 2.19 4.44 -0.97
N PHE A 615 1.12 5.20 -0.80
CA PHE A 615 1.14 6.47 -0.05
C PHE A 615 1.49 6.26 1.43
N TRP A 616 1.07 5.15 2.03
CA TRP A 616 1.20 4.93 3.46
C TRP A 616 2.50 4.23 3.86
N PRO A 617 3.13 4.63 4.98
CA PRO A 617 4.29 3.95 5.53
C PRO A 617 4.08 2.44 5.75
N ARG A 618 5.16 1.68 5.70
CA ARG A 618 5.13 0.24 5.95
C ARG A 618 4.97 -0.05 7.44
N ALA A 619 3.73 -0.22 7.91
CA ALA A 619 3.40 -0.44 9.31
C ALA A 619 2.85 -1.84 9.64
N ALA A 620 2.44 -2.61 8.63
CA ALA A 620 1.96 -3.98 8.79
C ALA A 620 2.87 -5.01 8.12
N HIS A 621 3.30 -4.77 6.89
CA HIS A 621 4.09 -5.72 6.10
C HIS A 621 5.38 -5.10 5.55
N PRO A 622 6.58 -5.65 5.87
CA PRO A 622 7.86 -5.06 5.47
C PRO A 622 8.20 -5.27 3.99
N PHE A 623 7.59 -6.26 3.35
CA PHE A 623 7.77 -6.56 1.93
C PHE A 623 6.74 -5.86 1.04
N ALA A 624 5.84 -5.05 1.61
CA ALA A 624 5.03 -4.13 0.82
C ALA A 624 5.95 -3.19 0.01
N PRO A 625 5.50 -2.70 -1.17
CA PRO A 625 6.22 -1.67 -1.90
C PRO A 625 6.52 -0.47 -1.01
N PRO A 626 7.62 0.27 -1.25
CA PRO A 626 8.03 1.39 -0.40
C PRO A 626 7.03 2.55 -0.47
N CYS A 627 6.92 3.28 0.63
CA CYS A 627 6.10 4.47 0.73
C CYS A 627 6.80 5.67 0.06
N TYR A 628 6.21 6.20 -1.00
CA TYR A 628 6.78 7.37 -1.66
C TYR A 628 6.57 8.66 -0.86
N ALA A 629 5.53 8.74 -0.03
CA ALA A 629 5.27 9.91 0.79
C ALA A 629 6.34 10.10 1.89
N GLU A 630 7.05 9.05 2.31
CA GLU A 630 8.22 9.16 3.19
C GLU A 630 9.40 9.92 2.53
N ARG A 631 9.36 10.12 1.21
CA ARG A 631 10.26 11.00 0.48
C ARG A 631 9.57 12.32 0.13
N SER A 632 8.38 12.27 -0.46
CA SER A 632 7.73 13.46 -1.03
C SER A 632 7.28 14.46 0.03
N VAL A 633 6.75 14.01 1.17
CA VAL A 633 6.29 14.92 2.24
C VAL A 633 7.48 15.67 2.87
N PRO A 634 8.58 15.01 3.27
CA PRO A 634 9.79 15.69 3.68
C PRO A 634 10.36 16.67 2.65
N ASP A 635 10.45 16.29 1.38
CA ASP A 635 11.00 17.15 0.32
C ASP A 635 10.20 18.46 0.19
N LEU A 636 8.85 18.35 0.16
CA LEU A 636 7.96 19.52 0.14
C LEU A 636 8.13 20.38 1.40
N THR A 637 8.15 19.75 2.56
CA THR A 637 8.33 20.46 3.84
C THR A 637 9.66 21.19 3.91
N TRP A 638 10.74 20.55 3.48
CA TRP A 638 12.05 21.15 3.40
C TRP A 638 12.10 22.33 2.42
N ARG A 639 11.53 22.18 1.21
CA ARG A 639 11.50 23.25 0.21
C ARG A 639 10.77 24.47 0.73
N ILE A 640 9.59 24.27 1.31
CA ILE A 640 8.78 25.36 1.86
C ILE A 640 9.53 26.04 3.01
N ALA A 641 10.05 25.26 3.98
CA ALA A 641 10.71 25.78 5.16
C ALA A 641 12.01 26.54 4.84
N SER A 642 12.83 26.03 3.90
CA SER A 642 14.05 26.73 3.48
C SER A 642 13.75 28.00 2.71
N TRP A 643 12.84 27.93 1.74
CA TRP A 643 12.49 29.09 0.92
C TRP A 643 11.86 30.23 1.74
N THR A 644 10.89 29.90 2.62
CA THR A 644 10.27 30.93 3.49
C THR A 644 11.24 31.53 4.49
N ARG A 645 12.25 30.78 4.95
CA ARG A 645 13.28 31.29 5.85
C ARG A 645 14.28 32.20 5.11
N GLU A 646 14.66 31.84 3.89
CA GLU A 646 15.65 32.58 3.11
C GLU A 646 15.10 33.86 2.52
N THR A 647 13.87 33.83 2.02
CA THR A 647 13.25 34.96 1.33
C THR A 647 12.30 35.77 2.21
N GLY A 648 11.82 35.23 3.32
CA GLY A 648 10.71 35.82 4.06
C GLY A 648 9.38 35.79 3.31
N GLY A 649 9.33 35.20 2.12
CA GLY A 649 8.21 35.23 1.19
C GLY A 649 7.05 34.29 1.56
N ARG A 650 6.01 34.32 0.72
CA ARG A 650 4.75 33.59 0.89
C ARG A 650 4.67 32.43 -0.10
N VAL A 651 4.01 31.34 0.27
CA VAL A 651 3.90 30.14 -0.56
C VAL A 651 2.43 29.78 -0.78
N VAL A 652 2.05 29.57 -2.03
CA VAL A 652 0.81 28.86 -2.38
C VAL A 652 1.21 27.42 -2.71
N LEU A 653 0.77 26.48 -1.88
CA LEU A 653 0.98 25.06 -2.11
C LEU A 653 -0.21 24.52 -2.89
N SER A 654 -0.02 24.28 -4.19
CA SER A 654 -1.05 23.93 -5.16
C SER A 654 -1.01 22.43 -5.46
N GLY A 655 -2.00 21.67 -4.99
CA GLY A 655 -2.07 20.22 -5.12
C GLY A 655 -3.22 19.73 -6.00
N HIS A 656 -2.90 19.02 -7.09
CA HIS A 656 -3.87 18.32 -7.92
C HIS A 656 -4.05 16.86 -7.48
N SER A 657 -5.30 16.40 -7.36
CA SER A 657 -5.58 14.98 -7.12
C SER A 657 -4.78 14.43 -5.91
N GLN A 658 -3.98 13.41 -6.08
CA GLN A 658 -3.06 12.86 -5.06
C GLN A 658 -2.07 13.91 -4.55
N GLY A 659 -1.70 14.88 -5.38
CA GLY A 659 -0.86 16.00 -4.97
C GLY A 659 -1.51 16.85 -3.87
N SER A 660 -2.85 16.93 -3.81
CA SER A 660 -3.55 17.61 -2.71
C SER A 660 -3.41 16.87 -1.36
N VAL A 661 -3.28 15.55 -1.41
CA VAL A 661 -3.03 14.72 -0.21
C VAL A 661 -1.59 14.91 0.29
N LEU A 662 -0.63 14.97 -0.63
CA LEU A 662 0.76 15.30 -0.30
C LEU A 662 0.90 16.71 0.25
N ALA A 663 0.21 17.67 -0.38
CA ALA A 663 0.19 19.07 0.05
C ALA A 663 -0.38 19.22 1.47
N ALA A 664 -1.51 18.56 1.76
CA ALA A 664 -2.09 18.55 3.10
C ALA A 664 -1.14 17.89 4.12
N ALA A 665 -0.51 16.77 3.75
CA ALA A 665 0.44 16.07 4.60
C ALA A 665 1.69 16.93 4.89
N ALA A 666 2.21 17.65 3.89
CA ALA A 666 3.32 18.59 4.05
C ALA A 666 2.95 19.78 4.93
N ALA A 667 1.73 20.34 4.72
CA ALA A 667 1.25 21.47 5.53
C ALA A 667 1.15 21.11 7.03
N TRP A 668 0.76 19.88 7.38
CA TRP A 668 0.79 19.41 8.77
C TRP A 668 2.19 19.31 9.36
N GLN A 669 3.21 19.03 8.55
CA GLN A 669 4.59 18.90 9.01
C GLN A 669 5.30 20.23 9.15
N LEU A 670 4.75 21.33 8.61
CA LEU A 670 5.32 22.67 8.72
C LEU A 670 5.21 23.19 10.16
N ARG A 671 6.25 23.86 10.61
CA ARG A 671 6.24 24.59 11.88
C ARG A 671 5.24 25.76 11.82
N PRO A 672 4.71 26.20 12.95
CA PRO A 672 3.74 27.30 13.00
C PRO A 672 4.23 28.59 12.32
N SER A 673 5.53 28.92 12.45
CA SER A 673 6.14 30.10 11.81
C SER A 673 6.10 30.03 10.28
N ALA A 674 6.48 28.90 9.69
CA ALA A 674 6.42 28.69 8.25
C ALA A 674 4.98 28.54 7.76
N ARG A 675 4.11 27.84 8.52
CA ARG A 675 2.71 27.56 8.16
C ARG A 675 1.88 28.82 7.99
N ARG A 676 2.13 29.87 8.80
CA ARG A 676 1.47 31.18 8.64
C ARG A 676 1.75 31.89 7.31
N ARG A 677 2.81 31.50 6.61
CA ARG A 677 3.19 32.01 5.29
C ARG A 677 2.74 31.13 4.12
N VAL A 678 1.94 30.08 4.41
CA VAL A 678 1.50 29.09 3.42
C VAL A 678 -0.01 29.12 3.24
N ALA A 679 -0.45 29.27 2.00
CA ALA A 679 -1.82 29.01 1.59
C ALA A 679 -1.91 27.65 0.90
N LEU A 680 -3.02 26.96 1.06
CA LEU A 680 -3.28 25.67 0.43
C LEU A 680 -4.34 25.85 -0.66
N LEU A 681 -4.00 25.50 -1.91
CA LEU A 681 -4.92 25.41 -3.05
C LEU A 681 -5.02 23.96 -3.49
N THR A 682 -6.16 23.33 -3.21
CA THR A 682 -6.42 21.94 -3.59
C THR A 682 -7.46 21.90 -4.71
N TYR A 683 -7.27 20.99 -5.67
CA TYR A 683 -8.20 20.84 -6.79
C TYR A 683 -8.25 19.41 -7.30
N GLY A 684 -9.44 18.98 -7.73
CA GLY A 684 -9.66 17.56 -8.02
C GLY A 684 -9.33 16.66 -6.81
N SER A 685 -9.55 17.18 -5.61
CA SER A 685 -8.99 16.62 -4.37
C SER A 685 -9.76 15.41 -3.87
N PRO A 686 -9.10 14.26 -3.61
CA PRO A 686 -9.69 13.07 -2.99
C PRO A 686 -9.72 13.14 -1.45
N LEU A 687 -9.32 14.25 -0.82
CA LEU A 687 -9.09 14.36 0.62
C LEU A 687 -10.27 13.88 1.47
N GLU A 688 -11.49 14.33 1.20
CA GLU A 688 -12.67 13.84 1.93
C GLU A 688 -13.27 12.59 1.25
N ARG A 689 -13.46 12.67 -0.08
CA ARG A 689 -14.22 11.68 -0.84
C ARG A 689 -13.63 10.26 -0.78
N LEU A 690 -12.29 10.17 -0.80
CA LEU A 690 -11.58 8.90 -0.70
C LEU A 690 -10.83 8.79 0.63
N TYR A 691 -9.90 9.70 0.92
CA TYR A 691 -9.02 9.58 2.09
C TYR A 691 -9.78 9.72 3.40
N GLY A 692 -10.68 10.70 3.53
CA GLY A 692 -11.49 10.88 4.74
C GLY A 692 -12.40 9.70 5.04
N ARG A 693 -12.94 9.06 4.00
CA ARG A 693 -13.85 7.90 4.14
C ARG A 693 -13.12 6.59 4.42
N TRP A 694 -11.97 6.34 3.74
CA TRP A 694 -11.21 5.09 3.87
C TRP A 694 -10.20 5.11 5.02
N PHE A 695 -9.67 6.29 5.35
CA PHE A 695 -8.64 6.49 6.39
C PHE A 695 -9.10 7.50 7.46
N PRO A 696 -10.27 7.31 8.08
CA PRO A 696 -10.92 8.34 8.90
C PRO A 696 -10.11 8.76 10.12
N ALA A 697 -9.25 7.91 10.65
CA ALA A 697 -8.36 8.26 11.75
C ALA A 697 -7.26 9.28 11.37
N HIS A 698 -7.06 9.50 10.08
CA HIS A 698 -5.95 10.32 9.56
C HIS A 698 -6.42 11.51 8.73
N PHE A 699 -7.48 11.32 7.92
CA PHE A 699 -8.07 12.32 7.02
C PHE A 699 -9.57 12.50 7.28
N GLY A 700 -10.09 11.97 8.39
CA GLY A 700 -11.49 12.18 8.76
C GLY A 700 -11.80 13.65 9.07
N PRO A 701 -13.09 13.99 9.29
CA PRO A 701 -13.54 15.38 9.49
C PRO A 701 -12.74 16.11 10.57
N VAL A 702 -12.47 15.44 11.70
CA VAL A 702 -11.71 16.05 12.81
C VAL A 702 -10.29 16.44 12.36
N ALA A 703 -9.61 15.57 11.64
CA ALA A 703 -8.25 15.87 11.17
C ALA A 703 -8.24 17.02 10.15
N LEU A 704 -9.15 17.00 9.19
CA LEU A 704 -9.26 18.06 8.17
C LEU A 704 -9.68 19.41 8.79
N THR A 705 -10.58 19.40 9.79
CA THR A 705 -10.92 20.62 10.55
C THR A 705 -9.71 21.15 11.33
N THR A 706 -8.90 20.26 11.92
CA THR A 706 -7.65 20.68 12.56
C THR A 706 -6.71 21.34 11.55
N LEU A 707 -6.55 20.76 10.35
CA LEU A 707 -5.73 21.38 9.30
C LEU A 707 -6.25 22.78 8.92
N HIS A 708 -7.55 22.89 8.72
CA HIS A 708 -8.18 24.19 8.42
C HIS A 708 -8.02 25.19 9.58
N GLY A 709 -7.99 24.68 10.83
CA GLY A 709 -7.66 25.48 12.01
C GLY A 709 -6.21 25.94 12.08
N GLU A 710 -5.30 25.23 11.48
CA GLU A 710 -3.86 25.52 11.50
C GLU A 710 -3.38 26.29 10.25
N VAL A 711 -4.04 26.13 9.10
CA VAL A 711 -3.74 26.84 7.85
C VAL A 711 -4.77 27.95 7.64
N ASP A 712 -4.31 29.21 7.66
CA ASP A 712 -5.22 30.37 7.60
C ASP A 712 -5.91 30.55 6.24
N CYS A 713 -5.28 30.04 5.18
CA CYS A 713 -5.77 30.20 3.82
C CYS A 713 -5.81 28.85 3.13
N TRP A 714 -7.01 28.33 2.91
CA TRP A 714 -7.24 27.11 2.16
C TRP A 714 -8.43 27.24 1.24
N ARG A 715 -8.27 26.92 -0.04
CA ARG A 715 -9.34 26.85 -1.05
C ARG A 715 -9.29 25.51 -1.77
N ASN A 716 -10.48 24.99 -2.13
CA ASN A 716 -10.64 23.73 -2.85
C ASN A 716 -11.54 23.90 -4.06
N LEU A 717 -11.06 23.45 -5.24
CA LEU A 717 -11.80 23.47 -6.50
C LEU A 717 -12.24 22.05 -6.86
N TRP A 718 -13.49 21.91 -7.28
CA TRP A 718 -14.06 20.59 -7.59
C TRP A 718 -15.16 20.67 -8.64
N ARG A 719 -15.46 19.53 -9.31
CA ARG A 719 -16.50 19.40 -10.34
C ARG A 719 -17.41 18.22 -10.03
N HIS A 720 -18.68 18.29 -10.47
CA HIS A 720 -19.63 17.16 -10.36
C HIS A 720 -19.26 15.98 -11.28
N THR A 721 -18.57 16.24 -12.36
CA THR A 721 -18.10 15.25 -13.35
C THR A 721 -16.81 14.55 -12.94
N ASP A 722 -16.15 15.03 -11.89
CA ASP A 722 -14.88 14.46 -11.40
C ASP A 722 -15.14 13.16 -10.61
N PRO A 723 -14.62 12.00 -11.07
CA PRO A 723 -14.77 10.71 -10.37
C PRO A 723 -13.89 10.59 -9.12
N ILE A 724 -12.85 11.39 -8.98
CA ILE A 724 -11.84 11.29 -7.92
C ILE A 724 -12.00 12.42 -6.92
N GLY A 725 -12.00 13.65 -7.41
CA GLY A 725 -12.10 14.86 -6.60
C GLY A 725 -13.51 15.12 -6.11
N GLY A 726 -13.60 15.97 -5.09
CA GLY A 726 -14.86 16.40 -4.52
C GLY A 726 -14.67 17.51 -3.50
N PRO A 727 -15.76 18.00 -2.88
CA PRO A 727 -15.68 18.97 -1.81
C PRO A 727 -15.04 18.34 -0.56
N VAL A 728 -14.22 19.13 0.12
CA VAL A 728 -13.55 18.74 1.37
C VAL A 728 -14.53 18.79 2.56
N ARG A 729 -15.55 19.65 2.49
CA ARG A 729 -16.63 19.77 3.47
C ARG A 729 -16.16 20.12 4.89
N VAL A 730 -15.20 20.99 4.97
CA VAL A 730 -14.69 21.51 6.22
C VAL A 730 -15.14 22.96 6.40
N SER A 731 -15.69 23.25 7.56
CA SER A 731 -16.00 24.60 8.00
C SER A 731 -15.47 24.80 9.42
N THR A 732 -14.91 25.96 9.67
CA THR A 732 -14.45 26.40 11.00
C THR A 732 -15.01 27.78 11.24
N GLU A 733 -15.63 27.99 12.38
CA GLU A 733 -16.21 29.28 12.75
C GLU A 733 -15.15 30.40 12.68
N GLY A 734 -15.51 31.53 12.09
CA GLY A 734 -14.61 32.67 11.92
C GLY A 734 -13.56 32.52 10.81
N ARG A 735 -13.57 31.42 10.04
CA ARG A 735 -12.66 31.19 8.91
C ARG A 735 -13.42 31.15 7.57
N PRO A 736 -12.76 31.48 6.45
CA PRO A 736 -13.36 31.36 5.13
C PRO A 736 -13.70 29.93 4.79
N GLU A 737 -14.71 29.76 3.95
CA GLU A 737 -15.06 28.45 3.39
C GLU A 737 -13.89 27.89 2.56
N VAL A 738 -13.60 26.60 2.75
CA VAL A 738 -12.59 25.87 1.98
C VAL A 738 -13.09 25.60 0.56
N ASP A 739 -14.31 25.09 0.44
CA ASP A 739 -14.86 24.68 -0.85
C ASP A 739 -15.42 25.87 -1.62
N ARG A 740 -15.00 26.02 -2.88
CA ARG A 740 -15.72 26.85 -3.84
C ARG A 740 -17.00 26.11 -4.28
N PRO A 741 -18.07 26.78 -4.72
CA PRO A 741 -19.15 26.14 -5.46
C PRO A 741 -18.60 25.30 -6.62
N ALA A 742 -19.27 24.20 -6.94
CA ALA A 742 -18.81 23.30 -8.01
C ALA A 742 -18.57 24.08 -9.32
N LEU A 743 -17.41 23.86 -9.92
CA LEU A 743 -17.09 24.45 -11.21
C LEU A 743 -18.00 23.86 -12.29
N ALA A 744 -18.45 24.68 -13.22
CA ALA A 744 -19.20 24.23 -14.38
C ALA A 744 -18.33 23.30 -15.24
N ASP A 745 -18.84 22.12 -15.57
CA ASP A 745 -18.16 21.15 -16.43
C ASP A 745 -19.18 20.38 -17.28
N PRO A 746 -19.27 20.69 -18.57
CA PRO A 746 -18.45 21.64 -19.34
C PRO A 746 -18.67 23.10 -18.92
N LEU A 747 -17.70 23.96 -19.27
CA LEU A 747 -17.79 25.39 -18.98
C LEU A 747 -19.01 26.06 -19.66
N ALA A 748 -19.40 25.56 -20.84
CA ALA A 748 -20.61 25.93 -21.55
C ALA A 748 -21.32 24.68 -22.07
N HIS A 749 -22.65 24.64 -21.97
CA HIS A 749 -23.45 23.50 -22.39
C HIS A 749 -23.47 23.36 -23.91
N GLY A 750 -23.82 24.39 -24.63
CA GLY A 750 -24.02 24.39 -26.06
C GLY A 750 -23.10 25.35 -26.82
N ARG A 751 -23.41 25.57 -28.10
CA ARG A 751 -22.69 26.54 -28.92
C ARG A 751 -23.30 27.94 -28.68
N THR A 752 -22.46 28.85 -28.33
CA THR A 752 -22.81 30.25 -28.18
C THR A 752 -21.87 31.15 -28.98
N ALA A 753 -22.12 32.42 -29.10
CA ALA A 753 -21.23 33.37 -29.77
C ALA A 753 -19.85 33.41 -29.05
N ALA A 754 -19.85 33.30 -27.74
CA ALA A 754 -18.60 33.23 -26.92
C ALA A 754 -17.92 31.87 -27.02
N HIS A 755 -18.68 30.80 -27.25
CA HIS A 755 -18.19 29.42 -27.34
C HIS A 755 -18.71 28.76 -28.62
N PRO A 756 -18.10 29.04 -29.79
CA PRO A 756 -18.58 28.54 -31.09
C PRO A 756 -18.46 27.01 -31.25
N LEU A 757 -17.62 26.36 -30.45
CA LEU A 757 -17.52 24.91 -30.30
C LEU A 757 -18.00 24.47 -28.92
N PRO A 758 -18.63 23.28 -28.81
CA PRO A 758 -19.04 22.76 -27.51
C PRO A 758 -17.81 22.59 -26.60
N ALA A 759 -17.87 23.16 -25.40
CA ALA A 759 -16.80 23.02 -24.43
C ALA A 759 -16.61 21.54 -24.04
N PRO A 760 -15.38 21.06 -23.87
CA PRO A 760 -15.12 19.69 -23.44
C PRO A 760 -15.63 19.44 -22.01
N ILE A 761 -16.01 18.19 -21.71
CA ILE A 761 -16.23 17.73 -20.34
C ILE A 761 -14.85 17.29 -19.81
N LEU A 762 -14.31 18.03 -18.85
CA LEU A 762 -12.94 17.87 -18.38
C LEU A 762 -12.81 16.82 -17.26
N GLY A 763 -13.86 16.70 -16.45
CA GLY A 763 -13.88 15.75 -15.33
C GLY A 763 -12.75 16.02 -14.32
N HIS A 764 -11.78 15.13 -14.27
CA HIS A 764 -10.64 15.22 -13.34
C HIS A 764 -9.44 16.00 -13.89
N SER A 765 -9.48 16.41 -15.15
CA SER A 765 -8.35 17.05 -15.84
C SER A 765 -8.46 18.58 -15.85
N ASP A 766 -7.35 19.22 -16.21
CA ASP A 766 -7.27 20.64 -16.63
C ASP A 766 -7.93 21.66 -15.68
N TYR A 767 -7.78 21.46 -14.38
CA TYR A 767 -8.25 22.44 -13.38
C TYR A 767 -7.48 23.75 -13.44
N GLN A 768 -6.20 23.73 -13.81
CA GLN A 768 -5.34 24.91 -13.91
C GLN A 768 -5.75 25.82 -15.08
N ALA A 769 -6.35 25.26 -16.12
CA ALA A 769 -6.89 26.02 -17.25
C ALA A 769 -8.23 26.70 -16.94
N ASP A 770 -8.90 26.34 -15.84
CA ASP A 770 -10.14 26.99 -15.43
C ASP A 770 -9.84 28.38 -14.85
N PRO A 771 -10.55 29.44 -15.29
CA PRO A 771 -10.35 30.81 -14.76
C PRO A 771 -10.42 30.90 -13.24
N ALA A 772 -11.23 30.04 -12.60
CA ALA A 772 -11.37 29.98 -11.16
C ALA A 772 -10.05 29.63 -10.44
N PHE A 773 -9.15 28.92 -11.09
CA PHE A 773 -7.85 28.57 -10.50
C PHE A 773 -7.00 29.83 -10.28
N ALA A 774 -6.87 30.69 -11.30
CA ALA A 774 -6.11 31.93 -11.21
C ALA A 774 -6.74 32.92 -10.22
N GLU A 775 -8.10 33.01 -10.21
CA GLU A 775 -8.82 33.84 -9.24
C GLU A 775 -8.56 33.44 -7.79
N GLU A 776 -8.71 32.12 -7.47
CA GLU A 776 -8.53 31.68 -6.09
C GLU A 776 -7.07 31.75 -5.65
N ARG A 777 -6.12 31.48 -6.56
CA ARG A 777 -4.69 31.71 -6.30
C ARG A 777 -4.40 33.15 -5.94
N ALA A 778 -4.93 34.12 -6.70
CA ALA A 778 -4.77 35.55 -6.43
C ALA A 778 -5.40 35.95 -5.08
N ARG A 779 -6.60 35.43 -4.77
CA ARG A 779 -7.27 35.67 -3.47
C ARG A 779 -6.46 35.14 -2.29
N LEU A 780 -5.88 33.94 -2.45
CA LEU A 780 -5.03 33.35 -1.41
C LEU A 780 -3.77 34.16 -1.17
N LEU A 781 -3.11 34.66 -2.22
CA LEU A 781 -1.95 35.52 -2.10
C LEU A 781 -2.29 36.85 -1.41
N ALA A 782 -3.35 37.53 -1.83
CA ALA A 782 -3.80 38.78 -1.22
C ALA A 782 -4.17 38.59 0.27
N ARG A 783 -4.71 37.44 0.63
CA ARG A 783 -5.01 37.15 2.05
C ARG A 783 -3.76 36.92 2.90
N LEU A 784 -2.73 36.29 2.35
CA LEU A 784 -1.45 36.12 3.05
C LEU A 784 -0.71 37.46 3.25
N GLU A 785 -1.08 38.50 2.50
CA GLU A 785 -0.54 39.85 2.66
C GLU A 785 -1.13 40.61 3.87
N GLN A 786 -2.35 40.24 4.28
CA GLN A 786 -2.99 40.87 5.42
C GLN A 786 -2.37 40.32 6.71
N PRO A 787 -1.86 41.17 7.61
CA PRO A 787 -1.47 40.70 8.93
C PRO A 787 -2.68 40.04 9.56
N ALA A 788 -2.48 38.83 10.14
CA ALA A 788 -3.55 38.12 10.81
C ALA A 788 -4.24 39.10 11.77
N ALA A 789 -5.52 39.40 11.52
CA ALA A 789 -6.29 40.26 12.40
C ALA A 789 -6.14 39.71 13.81
N ALA A 790 -5.57 40.50 14.72
CA ALA A 790 -5.28 40.06 16.08
C ALA A 790 -6.59 39.47 16.63
N LEU A 791 -6.63 38.20 16.87
CA LEU A 791 -7.73 37.55 17.60
C LEU A 791 -7.95 38.38 18.86
N PRO A 792 -9.18 38.86 19.14
CA PRO A 792 -9.42 39.64 20.34
C PRO A 792 -8.93 38.76 21.51
N LYS A 793 -7.94 39.29 22.24
CA LYS A 793 -7.49 38.71 23.51
C LYS A 793 -8.76 38.55 24.33
N GLN A 794 -9.21 37.32 24.53
CA GLN A 794 -10.20 37.04 25.55
C GLN A 794 -9.64 37.59 26.84
N LEU A 795 -10.24 38.69 27.28
CA LEU A 795 -10.03 39.27 28.59
C LEU A 795 -10.29 38.17 29.62
N HIS A 796 -9.24 37.63 30.21
CA HIS A 796 -9.34 36.99 31.51
C HIS A 796 -9.74 38.08 32.51
N ALA A 797 -11.02 38.40 32.55
CA ALA A 797 -11.63 39.11 33.65
C ALA A 797 -12.03 38.05 34.70
N ALA A 798 -11.09 37.71 35.54
CA ALA A 798 -11.36 37.10 36.83
C ALA A 798 -10.49 37.78 37.84
N GLY A 799 -10.89 39.00 38.15
CA GLY A 799 -10.44 39.67 39.35
C GLY A 799 -11.06 39.02 40.57
N GLY A 800 -10.36 38.10 41.16
CA GLY A 800 -10.63 37.67 42.52
C GLY A 800 -9.77 38.49 43.46
N GLN A 801 -10.32 39.55 44.11
CA GLN A 801 -9.70 40.17 45.27
C GLN A 801 -9.63 39.17 46.40
N PRO A 802 -8.49 39.10 47.17
CA PRO A 802 -8.44 38.37 48.40
C PRO A 802 -9.17 39.11 49.48
N ALA A 803 -10.21 38.54 50.09
CA ALA A 803 -10.84 39.04 51.27
C ALA A 803 -9.85 38.98 52.46
N GLN A 804 -9.57 40.13 53.02
CA GLN A 804 -8.88 40.27 54.30
C GLN A 804 -9.70 39.63 55.44
N GLY A 805 -9.03 38.79 56.24
CA GLY A 805 -9.63 38.17 57.39
C GLY A 805 -9.94 39.14 58.51
N SER A 806 -11.08 39.01 59.12
CA SER A 806 -11.36 39.51 60.44
C SER A 806 -11.36 38.35 61.43
N THR A 807 -10.44 38.43 62.38
CA THR A 807 -10.39 37.59 63.59
C THR A 807 -11.65 37.80 64.44
N GLY A 808 -12.31 36.75 64.85
CA GLY A 808 -13.37 36.72 65.86
C GLY A 808 -13.30 35.40 66.61
N ARG A 809 -12.80 35.44 67.86
CA ARG A 809 -12.90 34.38 68.85
C ARG A 809 -14.34 34.21 69.28
N SER A 810 -14.85 33.00 69.55
CA SER A 810 -15.29 32.51 70.85
C SER A 810 -15.94 31.13 70.70
N SER A 811 -15.39 30.19 71.39
CA SER A 811 -15.98 29.29 72.42
C SER A 811 -17.38 28.68 72.12
N GLY A 812 -17.41 27.36 72.14
CA GLY A 812 -18.56 26.49 72.23
C GLY A 812 -18.22 25.08 71.75
#